data_32499b39cfadee826cd8880cec3b1b5e
#
_entry.id   32499b39cfadee826cd8880cec3b1b5e
#
_cell.length_a   1.000
_cell.length_b   1.000
_cell.length_c   1.000
_cell.angle_alpha   90.00
_cell.angle_beta   90.00
_cell.angle_gamma   90.00
#
_symmetry.space_group_name_H-M   'P 1'
#
loop_
_entity.id
_entity.type
_entity.pdbx_description
1 polymer ?
#
loop_
_entity_poly.entity_id
_entity_poly.type
_entity_poly.pdbx_seq_one_letter_code
_entity_poly.pdbx_strand_id
1 'polypeptide(L)'
;MSEKQFNLDTVEHAAETPDTELPWAELGLKENEFEDIKKILGRRPTAAELAMYSVMWSEHCSYKSSKVHLKQFGAKVTDEMKKDLMVGIGENAGVTDIGDGWAVTFKIESHNHPSYVEPYQGAATGVGGIVRDIISMGARPIAVMDPLRFGAIDHPDTARVVGGVVAGIGGYGNSLGLPNIGGETEFDACYQANPLVNALAVGIMRHEDIRLANASGVGNQVVLFGARTGGDGIGGASVLASESFDDTKPSKRPAVQVGDPFAEKVLIECCLELFKGSVVEGIQDLGAAGISCATSELASNGEGGMHVDLTKVLLRDPTLTPGEILMSESQERMMAVVSPENVERFEAIMKKWGVEYSFLGEVTDTGRLTIEWDGQVIVDVDPRTVAHDGPTYERPYARPAGQDALQADHFTGSTADDARPRGEQLGEAIKAFMASPNMCSKSWITNQYDRYVQGNTALSMPDDSGVVRVDENTNLGVALATDASPRFTYLDPYEGARASLAEAYRNVATVGARPVAVSDCLNFGSPEDPDVMWQFAEAVRGLADGCMELGVPVTGGNVSLYNQTGGKAINPTPVVAMMGVMDDVTRRTPSGWAPEHDGQAIYLLGTTCDELDGSEWARFKGHLGGLPPKVDLAVERQLGDMLVNMSRDGMIDAAHDVAAGGLAAALAEACLRFNTGARIGLGEVAERDGLDLFTLLFSESLGRVVVSVPRSEEVRFKDMCTARQFPFARIGVVDALSNALDFQNEVSINLDDLRAAHEGTMAAHFGEVVQG
;
A
#
# COMPACT_ATOMS: atom_id res chain seq x y z
N MET A 1 21.30 41.24 17.15
CA MET A 1 21.30 40.16 16.16
C MET A 1 21.09 40.82 14.81
N SER A 2 22.04 40.73 13.87
CA SER A 2 21.91 41.37 12.58
C SER A 2 20.81 40.63 11.81
N GLU A 3 19.74 41.32 11.46
CA GLU A 3 18.80 40.88 10.45
C GLU A 3 19.59 40.54 9.19
N LYS A 4 19.65 39.26 8.82
CA LYS A 4 20.05 38.89 7.47
C LYS A 4 18.94 39.38 6.56
N GLN A 5 19.11 40.53 5.95
CA GLN A 5 18.35 40.94 4.78
C GLN A 5 18.64 39.89 3.70
N PHE A 6 17.73 38.94 3.51
CA PHE A 6 17.71 38.14 2.28
C PHE A 6 17.49 39.13 1.14
N ASN A 7 18.28 39.01 0.07
CA ASN A 7 18.01 39.75 -1.18
C ASN A 7 16.79 39.05 -1.79
N LEU A 8 15.59 39.56 -1.45
CA LEU A 8 14.32 38.92 -1.71
C LEU A 8 14.00 39.02 -3.21
N ASP A 9 13.75 37.86 -3.86
CA ASP A 9 13.33 37.81 -5.25
C ASP A 9 11.81 37.95 -5.35
N THR A 10 11.33 39.14 -5.49
CA THR A 10 9.89 39.45 -5.56
C THR A 10 9.33 39.29 -6.98
N VAL A 11 8.01 39.20 -7.10
CA VAL A 11 7.31 39.15 -8.39
C VAL A 11 7.62 40.36 -9.27
N GLU A 12 7.69 41.55 -8.67
CA GLU A 12 8.07 42.79 -9.36
C GLU A 12 9.51 42.70 -9.87
N HIS A 13 10.45 42.30 -9.01
CA HIS A 13 11.85 42.12 -9.40
C HIS A 13 12.01 41.07 -10.50
N ALA A 14 11.26 39.98 -10.45
CA ALA A 14 11.29 38.95 -11.49
C ALA A 14 10.80 39.46 -12.85
N ALA A 15 9.80 40.35 -12.86
CA ALA A 15 9.33 40.99 -14.09
C ALA A 15 10.35 41.99 -14.70
N GLU A 16 11.11 42.67 -13.86
CA GLU A 16 12.13 43.65 -14.28
C GLU A 16 13.47 43.00 -14.71
N THR A 17 13.72 41.76 -14.32
CA THR A 17 14.99 41.05 -14.53
C THR A 17 14.81 39.71 -15.26
N PRO A 18 14.30 39.72 -16.53
CA PRO A 18 13.95 38.51 -17.26
C PRO A 18 15.13 37.55 -17.56
N ASP A 19 16.35 38.13 -17.64
CA ASP A 19 17.55 37.37 -18.03
C ASP A 19 18.35 36.82 -16.85
N THR A 20 17.81 36.90 -15.61
CA THR A 20 18.48 36.36 -14.45
C THR A 20 18.50 34.82 -14.53
N GLU A 21 19.69 34.24 -14.44
CA GLU A 21 19.85 32.78 -14.37
C GLU A 21 19.31 32.24 -13.04
N LEU A 22 18.56 31.12 -13.12
CA LEU A 22 17.97 30.42 -11.98
C LEU A 22 18.41 28.96 -11.96
N PRO A 23 18.57 28.32 -10.78
CA PRO A 23 19.10 26.97 -10.64
C PRO A 23 18.03 25.89 -10.90
N TRP A 24 17.28 25.99 -11.98
CA TRP A 24 16.17 25.07 -12.27
C TRP A 24 16.61 23.62 -12.42
N ALA A 25 17.78 23.38 -13.05
CA ALA A 25 18.31 22.04 -13.20
C ALA A 25 18.77 21.41 -11.87
N GLU A 26 19.31 22.24 -10.95
CA GLU A 26 19.70 21.78 -9.60
C GLU A 26 18.48 21.42 -8.74
N LEU A 27 17.32 21.99 -9.06
CA LEU A 27 16.03 21.70 -8.43
C LEU A 27 15.28 20.54 -9.12
N GLY A 28 15.89 19.87 -10.11
CA GLY A 28 15.31 18.69 -10.75
C GLY A 28 14.32 18.97 -11.88
N LEU A 29 14.16 20.23 -12.30
CA LEU A 29 13.36 20.59 -13.48
C LEU A 29 14.13 20.33 -14.77
N LYS A 30 13.41 20.01 -15.86
CA LYS A 30 13.94 19.94 -17.22
C LYS A 30 13.85 21.31 -17.90
N GLU A 31 14.68 21.55 -18.89
CA GLU A 31 14.70 22.83 -19.63
C GLU A 31 13.33 23.18 -20.22
N ASN A 32 12.64 22.21 -20.82
CA ASN A 32 11.30 22.41 -21.36
C ASN A 32 10.27 22.75 -20.26
N GLU A 33 10.38 22.14 -19.08
CA GLU A 33 9.50 22.45 -17.93
C GLU A 33 9.73 23.89 -17.45
N PHE A 34 11.00 24.32 -17.36
CA PHE A 34 11.33 25.68 -17.00
C PHE A 34 10.82 26.72 -18.02
N GLU A 35 10.94 26.43 -19.33
CA GLU A 35 10.39 27.29 -20.38
C GLU A 35 8.85 27.34 -20.32
N ASP A 36 8.18 26.24 -20.00
CA ASP A 36 6.73 26.23 -19.84
C ASP A 36 6.28 27.04 -18.61
N ILE A 37 7.01 26.98 -17.50
CA ILE A 37 6.75 27.84 -16.32
C ILE A 37 6.84 29.32 -16.72
N LYS A 38 7.87 29.74 -17.48
CA LYS A 38 8.00 31.13 -17.96
C LYS A 38 6.83 31.57 -18.86
N LYS A 39 6.34 30.66 -19.71
CA LYS A 39 5.17 30.95 -20.56
C LYS A 39 3.89 31.09 -19.72
N ILE A 40 3.69 30.21 -18.74
CA ILE A 40 2.53 30.28 -17.82
C ILE A 40 2.52 31.59 -17.05
N LEU A 41 3.66 32.00 -16.51
CA LEU A 41 3.77 33.21 -15.70
C LEU A 41 3.84 34.49 -16.54
N GLY A 42 4.19 34.40 -17.83
CA GLY A 42 4.46 35.57 -18.68
C GLY A 42 5.71 36.36 -18.29
N ARG A 43 6.53 35.81 -17.42
CA ARG A 43 7.79 36.34 -16.89
C ARG A 43 8.67 35.18 -16.40
N ARG A 44 9.90 35.45 -15.98
CA ARG A 44 10.63 34.41 -15.23
C ARG A 44 9.96 34.14 -13.86
N PRO A 45 10.04 32.95 -13.34
CA PRO A 45 9.62 32.69 -11.97
C PRO A 45 10.52 33.44 -10.97
N THR A 46 9.99 33.73 -9.79
CA THR A 46 10.81 34.05 -8.63
C THR A 46 11.53 32.82 -8.12
N ALA A 47 12.51 32.98 -7.23
CA ALA A 47 13.15 31.86 -6.57
C ALA A 47 12.15 31.00 -5.76
N ALA A 48 11.16 31.62 -5.12
CA ALA A 48 10.10 30.93 -4.37
C ALA A 48 9.14 30.17 -5.29
N GLU A 49 8.70 30.79 -6.40
CA GLU A 49 7.87 30.12 -7.40
C GLU A 49 8.59 28.94 -8.06
N LEU A 50 9.88 29.13 -8.39
CA LEU A 50 10.69 28.05 -8.96
C LEU A 50 10.78 26.86 -7.99
N ALA A 51 11.01 27.11 -6.70
CA ALA A 51 11.01 26.11 -5.67
C ALA A 51 9.67 25.36 -5.60
N MET A 52 8.55 26.08 -5.58
CA MET A 52 7.20 25.54 -5.56
C MET A 52 6.92 24.64 -6.79
N TYR A 53 7.18 25.15 -8.00
CA TYR A 53 6.99 24.35 -9.22
C TYR A 53 7.91 23.12 -9.24
N SER A 54 9.15 23.23 -8.76
CA SER A 54 10.12 22.12 -8.81
C SER A 54 9.65 20.90 -8.01
N VAL A 55 9.09 21.11 -6.82
CA VAL A 55 8.58 20.02 -5.99
C VAL A 55 7.22 19.51 -6.50
N MET A 56 6.32 20.40 -6.91
CA MET A 56 4.99 20.01 -7.38
C MET A 56 5.01 19.35 -8.77
N TRP A 57 5.97 19.70 -9.63
CA TRP A 57 6.15 19.07 -10.95
C TRP A 57 7.15 17.92 -10.94
N SER A 58 7.58 17.46 -9.75
CA SER A 58 8.34 16.22 -9.61
C SER A 58 7.51 15.01 -10.08
N GLU A 59 8.18 13.92 -10.41
CA GLU A 59 7.46 12.69 -10.81
C GLU A 59 6.51 12.20 -9.72
N HIS A 60 6.94 12.33 -8.46
CA HIS A 60 6.17 11.88 -7.31
C HIS A 60 4.84 12.65 -7.12
N CYS A 61 4.87 14.00 -7.22
CA CYS A 61 3.67 14.81 -6.98
C CYS A 61 2.77 14.93 -8.23
N SER A 62 3.36 15.03 -9.42
CA SER A 62 2.59 15.30 -10.65
C SER A 62 2.17 14.08 -11.44
N TYR A 63 2.77 12.90 -11.15
CA TYR A 63 2.55 11.67 -11.92
C TYR A 63 2.79 11.87 -13.43
N LYS A 64 3.73 12.74 -13.80
CA LYS A 64 3.90 13.24 -15.17
C LYS A 64 4.15 12.14 -16.22
N SER A 65 4.81 11.05 -15.84
CA SER A 65 5.08 9.92 -16.74
C SER A 65 4.00 8.82 -16.69
N SER A 66 3.17 8.77 -15.64
CA SER A 66 2.19 7.70 -15.42
C SER A 66 0.74 8.12 -15.66
N LYS A 67 0.42 9.40 -15.51
CA LYS A 67 -0.93 9.96 -15.58
C LYS A 67 -1.73 9.54 -16.83
N VAL A 68 -1.07 9.40 -17.99
CA VAL A 68 -1.71 8.95 -19.24
C VAL A 68 -2.32 7.55 -19.09
N HIS A 69 -1.61 6.64 -18.41
CA HIS A 69 -2.05 5.26 -18.20
C HIS A 69 -3.07 5.16 -17.06
N LEU A 70 -2.89 5.93 -15.97
CA LEU A 70 -3.76 5.91 -14.79
C LEU A 70 -5.20 6.37 -15.09
N LYS A 71 -5.43 7.16 -16.12
CA LYS A 71 -6.76 7.57 -16.58
C LYS A 71 -7.70 6.38 -16.85
N GLN A 72 -7.17 5.20 -17.12
CA GLN A 72 -7.96 3.98 -17.33
C GLN A 72 -8.77 3.59 -16.10
N PHE A 73 -8.27 3.82 -14.89
CA PHE A 73 -8.99 3.49 -13.66
C PHE A 73 -10.32 4.25 -13.57
N GLY A 74 -10.31 5.55 -13.84
CA GLY A 74 -11.54 6.34 -13.86
C GLY A 74 -12.43 6.05 -15.07
N ALA A 75 -11.84 5.82 -16.25
CA ALA A 75 -12.59 5.61 -17.49
C ALA A 75 -13.34 4.27 -17.53
N LYS A 76 -12.86 3.25 -16.81
CA LYS A 76 -13.46 1.90 -16.77
C LYS A 76 -14.40 1.67 -15.59
N VAL A 77 -14.68 2.70 -14.77
CA VAL A 77 -15.63 2.59 -13.67
C VAL A 77 -17.05 2.49 -14.19
N THR A 78 -17.74 1.39 -13.86
CA THR A 78 -19.13 1.13 -14.23
C THR A 78 -20.10 1.75 -13.23
N ASP A 79 -21.40 1.84 -13.58
CA ASP A 79 -22.41 2.35 -12.66
C ASP A 79 -22.61 1.42 -11.43
N GLU A 80 -22.35 0.11 -11.59
CA GLU A 80 -22.34 -0.84 -10.48
C GLU A 80 -21.23 -0.52 -9.47
N MET A 81 -20.02 -0.23 -9.96
CA MET A 81 -18.86 0.11 -9.14
C MET A 81 -19.03 1.43 -8.39
N LYS A 82 -19.83 2.36 -8.90
CA LYS A 82 -20.11 3.66 -8.27
C LYS A 82 -21.10 3.59 -7.12
N LYS A 83 -21.81 2.48 -6.98
CA LYS A 83 -22.96 2.38 -6.07
C LYS A 83 -22.63 2.69 -4.62
N ASP A 84 -21.50 2.17 -4.13
CA ASP A 84 -21.05 2.35 -2.76
C ASP A 84 -19.91 3.39 -2.65
N LEU A 85 -19.48 3.97 -3.79
CA LEU A 85 -18.39 4.95 -3.86
C LEU A 85 -18.91 6.36 -3.56
N MET A 86 -18.48 6.94 -2.44
CA MET A 86 -18.84 8.30 -2.03
C MET A 86 -17.84 9.35 -2.53
N VAL A 87 -16.55 9.04 -2.47
CA VAL A 87 -15.46 9.89 -2.98
C VAL A 87 -14.53 9.00 -3.80
N GLY A 88 -14.30 9.37 -5.05
CA GLY A 88 -13.42 8.67 -5.97
C GLY A 88 -12.00 9.22 -6.03
N ILE A 89 -11.29 8.88 -7.11
CA ILE A 89 -9.93 9.35 -7.38
C ILE A 89 -9.91 10.88 -7.54
N GLY A 90 -8.92 11.55 -6.92
CA GLY A 90 -8.70 12.99 -7.03
C GLY A 90 -8.63 13.73 -5.68
N GLU A 91 -8.98 13.06 -4.59
CA GLU A 91 -8.81 13.52 -3.21
C GLU A 91 -7.66 12.75 -2.53
N ASN A 92 -7.34 13.09 -1.29
CA ASN A 92 -6.28 12.42 -0.52
C ASN A 92 -6.47 10.92 -0.44
N ALA A 93 -7.71 10.45 -0.26
CA ALA A 93 -8.09 9.05 -0.35
C ALA A 93 -9.55 8.90 -0.80
N GLY A 94 -9.90 7.74 -1.37
CA GLY A 94 -11.29 7.44 -1.69
C GLY A 94 -12.12 7.09 -0.47
N VAL A 95 -13.44 7.26 -0.56
CA VAL A 95 -14.39 6.96 0.51
C VAL A 95 -15.48 6.04 -0.01
N THR A 96 -15.74 4.96 0.72
CA THR A 96 -16.73 3.94 0.40
C THR A 96 -17.78 3.84 1.51
N ASP A 97 -19.05 3.82 1.14
CA ASP A 97 -20.16 3.51 2.06
C ASP A 97 -20.12 2.04 2.45
N ILE A 98 -20.19 1.75 3.74
CA ILE A 98 -20.21 0.37 4.26
C ILE A 98 -21.52 0.02 4.99
N GLY A 99 -22.50 0.90 4.94
CA GLY A 99 -23.81 0.73 5.57
C GLY A 99 -23.92 1.35 6.96
N ASP A 100 -25.13 1.39 7.47
CA ASP A 100 -25.47 1.94 8.81
C ASP A 100 -24.97 3.39 9.07
N GLY A 101 -24.78 4.18 7.99
CA GLY A 101 -24.25 5.55 8.04
C GLY A 101 -22.75 5.63 8.31
N TRP A 102 -22.05 4.50 8.21
CA TRP A 102 -20.59 4.44 8.27
C TRP A 102 -19.96 4.48 6.87
N ALA A 103 -18.87 5.20 6.77
CA ALA A 103 -17.98 5.20 5.60
C ALA A 103 -16.56 4.82 6.01
N VAL A 104 -15.84 4.24 5.07
CA VAL A 104 -14.43 3.85 5.19
C VAL A 104 -13.62 4.56 4.14
N THR A 105 -12.48 5.07 4.55
CA THR A 105 -11.41 5.53 3.67
C THR A 105 -10.15 4.70 3.93
N PHE A 106 -9.43 4.36 2.87
CA PHE A 106 -8.14 3.68 2.95
C PHE A 106 -7.27 4.06 1.76
N LYS A 107 -5.98 4.01 1.96
CA LYS A 107 -4.99 4.29 0.92
C LYS A 107 -3.69 3.58 1.23
N ILE A 108 -2.96 3.21 0.18
CA ILE A 108 -1.61 2.69 0.26
C ILE A 108 -0.65 3.60 -0.48
N GLU A 109 0.51 3.88 0.12
CA GLU A 109 1.58 4.68 -0.49
C GLU A 109 2.95 4.06 -0.30
N SER A 110 3.90 4.44 -1.16
CA SER A 110 5.29 4.04 -1.08
C SER A 110 6.13 5.02 -0.28
N HIS A 111 7.04 4.48 0.55
CA HIS A 111 8.08 5.26 1.21
C HIS A 111 9.45 4.56 1.07
N ASN A 112 9.79 4.16 -0.17
CA ASN A 112 10.86 3.23 -0.52
C ASN A 112 12.26 3.81 -0.28
N HIS A 113 12.63 4.86 -1.02
CA HIS A 113 13.97 5.43 -0.99
C HIS A 113 14.35 6.01 0.39
N PRO A 114 13.48 6.77 1.08
CA PRO A 114 13.77 7.23 2.43
C PRO A 114 14.05 6.07 3.40
N SER A 115 13.34 4.96 3.26
CA SER A 115 13.50 3.77 4.11
C SER A 115 14.79 2.99 3.83
N TYR A 116 15.44 3.19 2.69
CA TYR A 116 16.78 2.67 2.45
C TYR A 116 17.85 3.54 3.10
N VAL A 117 17.72 4.87 2.96
CA VAL A 117 18.69 5.86 3.48
C VAL A 117 18.70 5.84 5.01
N GLU A 118 17.55 6.00 5.64
CA GLU A 118 17.33 5.98 7.08
C GLU A 118 16.18 5.04 7.43
N PRO A 119 16.41 3.73 7.55
CA PRO A 119 15.35 2.74 7.62
C PRO A 119 14.31 2.99 8.72
N TYR A 120 14.73 3.41 9.89
CA TYR A 120 13.81 3.72 10.99
C TYR A 120 12.93 4.93 10.67
N GLN A 121 13.55 6.08 10.38
CA GLN A 121 12.79 7.32 10.13
C GLN A 121 12.01 7.26 8.82
N GLY A 122 12.59 6.67 7.78
CA GLY A 122 11.90 6.50 6.51
C GLY A 122 10.61 5.67 6.65
N ALA A 123 10.66 4.55 7.33
CA ALA A 123 9.49 3.71 7.56
C ALA A 123 8.49 4.35 8.54
N ALA A 124 8.98 4.98 9.61
CA ALA A 124 8.15 5.70 10.59
C ALA A 124 7.33 6.81 9.92
N THR A 125 7.96 7.65 9.10
CA THR A 125 7.29 8.76 8.40
C THR A 125 6.39 8.28 7.27
N GLY A 126 6.63 7.09 6.71
CA GLY A 126 5.69 6.43 5.80
C GLY A 126 4.36 6.11 6.51
N VAL A 127 4.40 5.55 7.71
CA VAL A 127 3.19 5.32 8.53
C VAL A 127 2.52 6.63 8.90
N GLY A 128 3.27 7.65 9.36
CA GLY A 128 2.70 8.96 9.72
C GLY A 128 2.04 9.65 8.53
N GLY A 129 2.68 9.67 7.37
CA GLY A 129 2.14 10.28 6.15
C GLY A 129 0.81 9.67 5.73
N ILE A 130 0.74 8.34 5.64
CA ILE A 130 -0.50 7.69 5.22
C ILE A 130 -1.64 7.85 6.25
N VAL A 131 -1.32 7.92 7.54
CA VAL A 131 -2.31 8.19 8.59
C VAL A 131 -2.86 9.61 8.46
N ARG A 132 -2.03 10.61 8.11
CA ARG A 132 -2.50 11.99 7.87
C ARG A 132 -3.43 12.10 6.65
N ASP A 133 -3.18 11.36 5.57
CA ASP A 133 -4.12 11.27 4.44
C ASP A 133 -5.52 10.81 4.91
N ILE A 134 -5.56 9.80 5.77
CA ILE A 134 -6.82 9.29 6.34
C ILE A 134 -7.50 10.36 7.19
N ILE A 135 -6.76 11.08 8.01
CA ILE A 135 -7.31 12.17 8.84
C ILE A 135 -7.86 13.28 7.96
N SER A 136 -7.16 13.65 6.88
CA SER A 136 -7.59 14.71 5.96
C SER A 136 -8.97 14.46 5.36
N MET A 137 -9.38 13.19 5.26
CA MET A 137 -10.71 12.80 4.78
C MET A 137 -11.81 12.92 5.85
N GLY A 138 -11.47 13.28 7.09
CA GLY A 138 -12.41 13.35 8.21
C GLY A 138 -12.51 12.06 9.03
N ALA A 139 -11.67 11.07 8.75
CA ALA A 139 -11.77 9.74 9.34
C ALA A 139 -10.89 9.56 10.58
N ARG A 140 -11.35 8.72 11.51
CA ARG A 140 -10.51 8.16 12.56
C ARG A 140 -9.72 6.99 12.01
N PRO A 141 -8.39 7.03 12.04
CA PRO A 141 -7.57 5.86 11.72
C PRO A 141 -7.87 4.71 12.70
N ILE A 142 -8.01 3.50 12.18
CA ILE A 142 -8.35 2.31 13.00
C ILE A 142 -7.39 1.15 12.84
N ALA A 143 -6.60 1.12 11.75
CA ALA A 143 -5.57 0.12 11.54
C ALA A 143 -4.56 0.60 10.48
N VAL A 144 -3.39 -0.02 10.52
CA VAL A 144 -2.34 0.10 9.49
C VAL A 144 -1.91 -1.27 8.99
N MET A 145 -1.27 -1.32 7.83
CA MET A 145 -0.76 -2.52 7.18
C MET A 145 0.45 -2.14 6.32
N ASP A 146 1.49 -2.96 6.31
CA ASP A 146 2.74 -2.63 5.61
C ASP A 146 3.22 -3.81 4.74
N PRO A 147 2.94 -3.81 3.43
CA PRO A 147 3.58 -4.73 2.51
C PRO A 147 5.03 -4.31 2.26
N LEU A 148 5.95 -5.24 2.50
CA LEU A 148 7.39 -5.00 2.52
C LEU A 148 8.13 -5.91 1.54
N ARG A 149 9.11 -5.37 0.84
CA ARG A 149 10.03 -6.15 0.00
C ARG A 149 11.47 -5.70 0.22
N PHE A 150 12.33 -6.68 0.45
CA PHE A 150 13.72 -6.47 0.80
C PHE A 150 14.64 -7.23 -0.15
N GLY A 151 15.91 -6.86 -0.18
CA GLY A 151 16.97 -7.59 -0.86
C GLY A 151 17.14 -9.02 -0.36
N ALA A 152 18.12 -9.76 -0.88
CA ALA A 152 18.38 -11.12 -0.45
C ALA A 152 18.58 -11.20 1.07
N ILE A 153 17.93 -12.18 1.71
CA ILE A 153 17.87 -12.30 3.19
C ILE A 153 19.25 -12.47 3.82
N ASP A 154 20.17 -13.11 3.09
CA ASP A 154 21.54 -13.39 3.53
C ASP A 154 22.54 -12.26 3.21
N HIS A 155 22.09 -11.20 2.52
CA HIS A 155 22.96 -10.07 2.23
C HIS A 155 23.15 -9.20 3.50
N PRO A 156 24.38 -8.82 3.83
CA PRO A 156 24.68 -8.10 5.10
C PRO A 156 23.89 -6.79 5.30
N ASP A 157 23.62 -6.03 4.24
CA ASP A 157 22.86 -4.78 4.31
C ASP A 157 21.36 -5.00 4.52
N THR A 158 20.83 -6.15 4.13
CA THR A 158 19.41 -6.49 4.32
C THR A 158 19.03 -6.52 5.79
N ALA A 159 19.90 -7.04 6.66
CA ALA A 159 19.64 -7.08 8.10
C ALA A 159 19.51 -5.67 8.71
N ARG A 160 20.34 -4.72 8.27
CA ARG A 160 20.26 -3.30 8.69
C ARG A 160 18.92 -2.69 8.28
N VAL A 161 18.53 -2.92 7.02
CA VAL A 161 17.31 -2.33 6.44
C VAL A 161 16.07 -2.93 7.10
N VAL A 162 15.97 -4.25 7.16
CA VAL A 162 14.82 -4.96 7.80
C VAL A 162 14.65 -4.53 9.25
N GLY A 163 15.73 -4.58 10.05
CA GLY A 163 15.67 -4.21 11.45
C GLY A 163 15.22 -2.77 11.67
N GLY A 164 15.75 -1.83 10.88
CA GLY A 164 15.37 -0.41 10.97
C GLY A 164 13.93 -0.15 10.51
N VAL A 165 13.52 -0.72 9.38
CA VAL A 165 12.16 -0.57 8.83
C VAL A 165 11.12 -1.10 9.81
N VAL A 166 11.29 -2.33 10.29
CA VAL A 166 10.33 -2.96 11.24
C VAL A 166 10.26 -2.18 12.56
N ALA A 167 11.39 -1.73 13.07
CA ALA A 167 11.42 -0.89 14.27
C ALA A 167 10.76 0.49 14.05
N GLY A 168 10.91 1.08 12.86
CA GLY A 168 10.27 2.35 12.51
C GLY A 168 8.75 2.23 12.41
N ILE A 169 8.25 1.21 11.71
CA ILE A 169 6.81 0.91 11.61
C ILE A 169 6.23 0.66 13.00
N GLY A 170 6.84 -0.26 13.77
CA GLY A 170 6.38 -0.58 15.11
C GLY A 170 6.46 0.61 16.06
N GLY A 171 7.57 1.34 16.08
CA GLY A 171 7.76 2.50 16.94
C GLY A 171 6.73 3.61 16.69
N TYR A 172 6.39 3.87 15.44
CA TYR A 172 5.38 4.88 15.09
C TYR A 172 3.95 4.37 15.32
N GLY A 173 3.58 3.24 14.71
CA GLY A 173 2.23 2.69 14.78
C GLY A 173 1.78 2.31 16.20
N ASN A 174 2.67 1.68 16.98
CA ASN A 174 2.39 1.31 18.39
C ASN A 174 2.18 2.57 19.25
N SER A 175 2.98 3.63 19.03
CA SER A 175 2.83 4.90 19.74
C SER A 175 1.53 5.63 19.40
N LEU A 176 1.04 5.50 18.16
CA LEU A 176 -0.28 5.99 17.77
C LEU A 176 -1.42 5.17 18.41
N GLY A 177 -1.14 3.97 18.87
CA GLY A 177 -2.16 3.03 19.33
C GLY A 177 -2.99 2.47 18.18
N LEU A 178 -2.41 2.31 16.99
CA LEU A 178 -3.03 1.70 15.83
C LEU A 178 -2.58 0.25 15.67
N PRO A 179 -3.52 -0.71 15.55
CA PRO A 179 -3.15 -2.09 15.27
C PRO A 179 -2.56 -2.21 13.87
N ASN A 180 -1.41 -2.89 13.75
CA ASN A 180 -0.88 -3.33 12.47
C ASN A 180 -1.43 -4.74 12.20
N ILE A 181 -2.31 -4.86 11.21
CA ILE A 181 -3.12 -6.06 11.00
C ILE A 181 -2.59 -6.99 9.91
N GLY A 182 -1.53 -6.61 9.20
CA GLY A 182 -0.97 -7.44 8.14
C GLY A 182 0.02 -6.73 7.25
N GLY A 183 0.06 -7.21 6.02
CA GLY A 183 1.05 -6.87 5.02
C GLY A 183 2.00 -8.03 4.77
N GLU A 184 2.22 -8.37 3.52
CA GLU A 184 3.15 -9.42 3.14
C GLU A 184 4.61 -8.95 3.22
N THR A 185 5.53 -9.88 3.40
CA THR A 185 6.98 -9.59 3.35
C THR A 185 7.68 -10.58 2.44
N GLU A 186 8.42 -10.05 1.48
CA GLU A 186 9.13 -10.82 0.48
C GLU A 186 10.63 -10.42 0.41
N PHE A 187 11.48 -11.43 0.12
CA PHE A 187 12.92 -11.25 -0.08
C PHE A 187 13.30 -11.66 -1.50
N ASP A 188 13.91 -10.76 -2.24
CA ASP A 188 14.45 -11.03 -3.57
C ASP A 188 15.63 -10.11 -3.87
N ALA A 189 16.65 -10.66 -4.50
CA ALA A 189 17.87 -9.91 -4.86
C ALA A 189 17.59 -8.67 -5.74
N CYS A 190 16.47 -8.64 -6.47
CA CYS A 190 16.10 -7.49 -7.29
C CYS A 190 15.80 -6.23 -6.46
N TYR A 191 15.45 -6.38 -5.17
CA TYR A 191 15.21 -5.26 -4.26
C TYR A 191 16.46 -4.85 -3.45
N GLN A 192 17.61 -5.41 -3.77
CA GLN A 192 18.84 -5.05 -3.06
C GLN A 192 19.18 -3.57 -3.24
N ALA A 193 19.41 -2.85 -2.15
CA ALA A 193 19.64 -1.40 -2.09
C ALA A 193 18.44 -0.53 -2.57
N ASN A 194 17.31 -1.15 -2.88
CA ASN A 194 16.04 -0.47 -3.20
C ASN A 194 14.86 -1.26 -2.61
N PRO A 195 14.71 -1.30 -1.28
CA PRO A 195 13.59 -1.97 -0.66
C PRO A 195 12.27 -1.30 -1.05
N LEU A 196 11.19 -2.05 -1.05
CA LEU A 196 9.85 -1.51 -1.12
C LEU A 196 9.25 -1.48 0.29
N VAL A 197 8.97 -0.29 0.76
CA VAL A 197 8.30 -0.04 2.03
C VAL A 197 7.02 0.71 1.73
N ASN A 198 5.95 -0.04 1.61
CA ASN A 198 4.65 0.54 1.36
C ASN A 198 3.86 0.56 2.67
N ALA A 199 3.14 1.63 2.90
CA ALA A 199 2.33 1.83 4.09
C ALA A 199 0.86 2.02 3.70
N LEU A 200 -0.03 1.27 4.35
CA LEU A 200 -1.47 1.40 4.22
C LEU A 200 -2.07 1.84 5.53
N ALA A 201 -3.02 2.76 5.47
CA ALA A 201 -3.89 3.08 6.60
C ALA A 201 -5.36 3.00 6.20
N VAL A 202 -6.20 2.65 7.17
CA VAL A 202 -7.65 2.63 7.03
C VAL A 202 -8.28 3.42 8.18
N GLY A 203 -9.31 4.19 7.86
CA GLY A 203 -10.07 4.96 8.83
C GLY A 203 -11.56 4.90 8.58
N ILE A 204 -12.32 5.22 9.61
CA ILE A 204 -13.78 5.22 9.60
C ILE A 204 -14.33 6.59 9.98
N MET A 205 -15.48 6.92 9.42
CA MET A 205 -16.20 8.15 9.71
C MET A 205 -17.69 7.99 9.50
N ARG A 206 -18.48 8.90 10.05
CA ARG A 206 -19.87 9.05 9.65
C ARG A 206 -19.93 9.82 8.32
N HIS A 207 -20.98 9.64 7.55
CA HIS A 207 -21.16 10.31 6.26
C HIS A 207 -21.05 11.85 6.40
N GLU A 208 -21.56 12.42 7.49
CA GLU A 208 -21.49 13.86 7.77
C GLU A 208 -20.08 14.38 8.14
N ASP A 209 -19.16 13.48 8.50
CA ASP A 209 -17.81 13.84 8.89
C ASP A 209 -16.83 13.87 7.72
N ILE A 210 -17.25 13.49 6.50
CA ILE A 210 -16.39 13.52 5.31
C ILE A 210 -15.88 14.95 5.08
N ARG A 211 -14.57 15.09 4.91
CA ARG A 211 -13.88 16.35 4.61
C ARG A 211 -13.08 16.21 3.32
N LEU A 212 -12.94 17.33 2.61
CA LEU A 212 -12.20 17.39 1.35
C LEU A 212 -11.17 18.53 1.40
N ALA A 213 -10.17 18.45 0.54
CA ALA A 213 -9.18 19.48 0.37
C ALA A 213 -9.75 20.64 -0.45
N ASN A 214 -10.47 21.55 0.19
CA ASN A 214 -11.22 22.62 -0.47
C ASN A 214 -11.13 23.93 0.32
N ALA A 215 -10.58 24.99 -0.29
CA ALA A 215 -10.59 26.35 0.25
C ALA A 215 -11.82 27.10 -0.24
N SER A 216 -12.97 26.86 0.38
CA SER A 216 -14.22 27.57 0.10
C SER A 216 -14.52 28.68 1.10
N GLY A 217 -15.31 29.69 0.64
CA GLY A 217 -15.74 30.82 1.44
C GLY A 217 -14.71 31.96 1.44
N VAL A 218 -14.92 32.96 0.58
CA VAL A 218 -14.09 34.18 0.53
C VAL A 218 -14.04 34.84 1.90
N GLY A 219 -12.83 35.14 2.39
CA GLY A 219 -12.60 35.70 3.72
C GLY A 219 -12.42 34.66 4.83
N ASN A 220 -12.60 33.36 4.54
CA ASN A 220 -12.27 32.31 5.50
C ASN A 220 -10.75 32.28 5.73
N GLN A 221 -10.37 32.01 6.98
CA GLN A 221 -8.99 32.04 7.41
C GLN A 221 -8.24 30.75 7.06
N VAL A 222 -7.02 30.91 6.53
CA VAL A 222 -6.10 29.79 6.28
C VAL A 222 -5.18 29.65 7.47
N VAL A 223 -5.17 28.48 8.09
CA VAL A 223 -4.40 28.19 9.31
C VAL A 223 -3.52 26.97 9.13
N LEU A 224 -2.24 27.13 9.51
CA LEU A 224 -1.27 26.04 9.64
C LEU A 224 -1.15 25.65 11.11
N PHE A 225 -1.26 24.35 11.43
CA PHE A 225 -1.19 23.87 12.81
C PHE A 225 -0.48 22.51 12.90
N GLY A 226 0.02 22.19 14.09
CA GLY A 226 0.82 21.02 14.36
C GLY A 226 2.26 21.36 14.71
N ALA A 227 3.22 20.57 14.24
CA ALA A 227 4.63 20.79 14.48
C ALA A 227 5.17 22.06 13.78
N ARG A 228 6.25 22.62 14.33
CA ARG A 228 6.94 23.75 13.70
C ARG A 228 7.70 23.33 12.46
N THR A 229 7.72 24.18 11.47
CA THR A 229 8.44 23.96 10.21
C THR A 229 9.95 24.05 10.42
N GLY A 230 10.66 23.02 10.03
CA GLY A 230 12.12 22.91 10.02
C GLY A 230 12.66 22.63 8.61
N GLY A 231 13.95 22.33 8.51
CA GLY A 231 14.61 22.00 7.25
C GLY A 231 14.49 20.52 6.83
N ASP A 232 13.48 19.81 7.32
CA ASP A 232 13.32 18.40 7.06
C ASP A 232 12.84 18.12 5.64
N GLY A 233 13.39 17.10 5.00
CA GLY A 233 12.93 16.59 3.72
C GLY A 233 13.09 17.55 2.54
N ILE A 234 13.72 18.69 2.69
CA ILE A 234 13.91 19.66 1.59
C ILE A 234 14.61 18.99 0.42
N GLY A 235 13.90 18.85 -0.70
CA GLY A 235 14.35 18.08 -1.85
C GLY A 235 14.35 16.57 -1.63
N GLY A 236 13.83 16.06 -0.51
CA GLY A 236 13.85 14.64 -0.15
C GLY A 236 12.98 13.79 -1.05
N ALA A 237 11.68 13.92 -0.97
CA ALA A 237 10.76 13.10 -1.75
C ALA A 237 10.88 13.38 -3.25
N SER A 238 11.03 14.65 -3.65
CA SER A 238 11.13 15.04 -5.05
C SER A 238 12.44 14.60 -5.72
N VAL A 239 13.57 14.64 -5.01
CA VAL A 239 14.88 14.19 -5.53
C VAL A 239 15.01 12.68 -5.44
N LEU A 240 14.67 12.08 -4.29
CA LEU A 240 14.78 10.63 -4.09
C LEU A 240 13.83 9.81 -4.98
N ALA A 241 12.68 10.36 -5.32
CA ALA A 241 11.71 9.71 -6.20
C ALA A 241 11.92 9.99 -7.70
N SER A 242 12.91 10.80 -8.06
CA SER A 242 13.17 11.22 -9.45
C SER A 242 14.56 10.83 -9.95
N GLU A 243 15.40 10.25 -9.12
CA GLU A 243 16.77 9.82 -9.49
C GLU A 243 17.04 8.39 -9.00
N SER A 244 17.77 7.62 -9.81
CA SER A 244 18.29 6.31 -9.41
C SER A 244 19.55 6.46 -8.55
N PHE A 245 19.74 5.57 -7.58
CA PHE A 245 20.98 5.49 -6.81
C PHE A 245 22.15 5.08 -7.71
N ASP A 246 23.20 5.88 -7.71
CA ASP A 246 24.47 5.59 -8.33
C ASP A 246 25.55 5.53 -7.23
N ASP A 247 26.16 4.36 -7.04
CA ASP A 247 27.22 4.10 -6.05
C ASP A 247 28.47 4.98 -6.26
N THR A 248 28.57 5.68 -7.39
CA THR A 248 29.75 6.48 -7.75
C THR A 248 29.65 7.95 -7.35
N LYS A 249 28.46 8.44 -6.98
CA LYS A 249 28.29 9.82 -6.50
C LYS A 249 28.12 9.82 -5.00
N PRO A 250 28.96 10.57 -4.21
CA PRO A 250 28.64 10.84 -2.81
C PRO A 250 27.32 11.61 -2.83
N SER A 251 26.22 10.93 -2.51
CA SER A 251 24.95 11.57 -2.35
C SER A 251 25.11 12.68 -1.33
N LYS A 252 24.78 13.93 -1.69
CA LYS A 252 24.29 14.87 -0.70
C LYS A 252 23.12 14.13 -0.06
N ARG A 253 23.28 13.60 1.15
CA ARG A 253 22.18 12.96 1.87
C ARG A 253 21.07 13.99 1.94
N PRO A 254 19.94 13.80 1.23
CA PRO A 254 18.81 14.68 1.44
C PRO A 254 18.43 14.57 2.91
N ALA A 255 17.98 15.64 3.51
CA ALA A 255 17.49 15.59 4.86
C ALA A 255 16.30 14.65 4.90
N VAL A 256 16.42 13.51 5.56
CA VAL A 256 15.32 12.59 5.75
C VAL A 256 14.34 13.23 6.74
N GLN A 257 13.07 13.04 6.49
CA GLN A 257 11.99 13.43 7.38
C GLN A 257 12.18 12.73 8.74
N VAL A 258 11.80 13.40 9.81
CA VAL A 258 11.83 12.86 11.18
C VAL A 258 10.41 12.88 11.73
N GLY A 259 9.90 11.71 12.15
CA GLY A 259 8.56 11.57 12.69
C GLY A 259 8.50 11.69 14.21
N ASP A 260 7.44 12.31 14.73
CA ASP A 260 7.08 12.37 16.14
C ASP A 260 5.67 11.75 16.33
N PRO A 261 5.59 10.43 16.65
CA PRO A 261 4.30 9.76 16.78
C PRO A 261 3.46 10.29 17.94
N PHE A 262 4.05 10.90 18.96
CA PHE A 262 3.28 11.54 20.03
C PHE A 262 2.59 12.79 19.53
N ALA A 263 3.28 13.64 18.78
CA ALA A 263 2.68 14.82 18.15
C ALA A 263 1.57 14.42 17.18
N GLU A 264 1.78 13.39 16.36
CA GLU A 264 0.78 12.83 15.46
C GLU A 264 -0.46 12.33 16.21
N LYS A 265 -0.28 11.60 17.32
CA LYS A 265 -1.40 11.13 18.14
C LYS A 265 -2.26 12.26 18.67
N VAL A 266 -1.64 13.31 19.16
CA VAL A 266 -2.33 14.53 19.63
C VAL A 266 -3.05 15.20 18.46
N LEU A 267 -2.41 15.28 17.30
CA LEU A 267 -2.97 15.89 16.08
C LEU A 267 -4.22 15.12 15.61
N ILE A 268 -4.21 13.79 15.64
CA ILE A 268 -5.37 12.95 15.33
C ILE A 268 -6.59 13.37 16.19
N GLU A 269 -6.42 13.38 17.50
CA GLU A 269 -7.54 13.68 18.41
C GLU A 269 -8.00 15.14 18.27
N CYS A 270 -7.09 16.06 18.02
CA CYS A 270 -7.38 17.46 17.72
C CYS A 270 -8.25 17.59 16.44
N CYS A 271 -7.85 16.95 15.34
CA CYS A 271 -8.57 16.97 14.07
C CYS A 271 -9.97 16.35 14.21
N LEU A 272 -10.09 15.22 14.89
CA LEU A 272 -11.39 14.57 15.12
C LEU A 272 -12.36 15.44 15.91
N GLU A 273 -11.87 16.25 16.86
CA GLU A 273 -12.70 17.22 17.57
C GLU A 273 -13.12 18.38 16.67
N LEU A 274 -12.24 18.85 15.78
CA LEU A 274 -12.57 19.86 14.76
C LEU A 274 -13.69 19.37 13.83
N PHE A 275 -13.63 18.12 13.37
CA PHE A 275 -14.63 17.53 12.48
C PHE A 275 -15.99 17.37 13.16
N LYS A 276 -16.02 16.78 14.35
CA LYS A 276 -17.24 16.61 15.14
C LYS A 276 -17.95 17.93 15.41
N GLY A 277 -17.20 19.02 15.52
CA GLY A 277 -17.74 20.36 15.72
C GLY A 277 -18.08 21.09 14.42
N SER A 278 -17.79 20.54 13.24
CA SER A 278 -17.84 21.23 11.95
C SER A 278 -17.13 22.61 11.99
N VAL A 279 -15.93 22.61 12.56
CA VAL A 279 -15.15 23.85 12.79
C VAL A 279 -14.34 24.24 11.56
N VAL A 280 -13.98 23.26 10.72
CA VAL A 280 -13.18 23.46 9.51
C VAL A 280 -14.02 23.23 8.27
N GLU A 281 -13.83 24.05 7.24
CA GLU A 281 -14.49 23.97 5.94
C GLU A 281 -13.73 23.03 4.99
N GLY A 282 -12.41 23.05 5.03
CA GLY A 282 -11.51 22.21 4.28
C GLY A 282 -10.24 21.95 5.06
N ILE A 283 -9.55 20.86 4.73
CA ILE A 283 -8.31 20.45 5.39
C ILE A 283 -7.42 19.70 4.44
N GLN A 284 -6.11 19.89 4.58
CA GLN A 284 -5.07 19.19 3.84
C GLN A 284 -3.92 18.86 4.80
N ASP A 285 -3.32 17.70 4.65
CA ASP A 285 -2.07 17.38 5.32
C ASP A 285 -0.86 18.03 4.62
N LEU A 286 0.27 18.08 5.30
CA LEU A 286 1.54 18.50 4.74
C LEU A 286 2.48 17.30 4.71
N GLY A 287 2.44 16.58 3.61
CA GLY A 287 3.35 15.51 3.27
C GLY A 287 4.44 15.99 2.30
N ALA A 288 4.59 15.32 1.17
CA ALA A 288 5.47 15.72 0.09
C ALA A 288 5.15 17.15 -0.40
N ALA A 289 6.19 17.92 -0.70
CA ALA A 289 6.10 19.34 -1.11
C ALA A 289 5.48 20.30 -0.07
N GLY A 290 5.13 19.85 1.12
CA GLY A 290 4.79 20.68 2.28
C GLY A 290 3.77 21.78 2.02
N ILE A 291 4.12 23.03 2.34
CA ILE A 291 3.24 24.21 2.18
C ILE A 291 2.91 24.46 0.71
N SER A 292 3.81 24.15 -0.22
CA SER A 292 3.54 24.29 -1.66
C SER A 292 2.37 23.44 -2.12
N CYS A 293 2.32 22.17 -1.67
CA CYS A 293 1.23 21.25 -1.95
C CYS A 293 -0.07 21.75 -1.29
N ALA A 294 -0.07 21.91 0.03
CA ALA A 294 -1.28 22.25 0.77
C ALA A 294 -1.95 23.56 0.27
N THR A 295 -1.18 24.60 0.02
CA THR A 295 -1.74 25.89 -0.46
C THR A 295 -2.28 25.81 -1.89
N SER A 296 -1.54 25.15 -2.80
CA SER A 296 -1.96 25.07 -4.20
C SER A 296 -3.17 24.14 -4.39
N GLU A 297 -3.24 23.02 -3.68
CA GLU A 297 -4.37 22.09 -3.76
C GLU A 297 -5.63 22.68 -3.13
N LEU A 298 -5.56 23.20 -1.91
CA LEU A 298 -6.70 23.88 -1.27
C LEU A 298 -7.26 25.01 -2.13
N ALA A 299 -6.39 25.87 -2.66
CA ALA A 299 -6.81 26.99 -3.50
C ALA A 299 -7.42 26.53 -4.83
N SER A 300 -6.81 25.54 -5.50
CA SER A 300 -7.27 25.06 -6.81
C SER A 300 -8.60 24.30 -6.76
N ASN A 301 -8.90 23.64 -5.64
CA ASN A 301 -10.13 22.89 -5.43
C ASN A 301 -11.26 23.74 -4.83
N GLY A 302 -10.99 24.99 -4.45
CA GLY A 302 -11.94 25.91 -3.85
C GLY A 302 -12.39 27.04 -4.74
N GLU A 303 -12.45 28.26 -4.19
CA GLU A 303 -12.83 29.50 -4.91
C GLU A 303 -11.75 29.97 -5.93
N GLY A 304 -10.63 29.25 -5.99
CA GLY A 304 -9.53 29.51 -6.94
C GLY A 304 -8.56 30.60 -6.49
N GLY A 305 -8.67 31.11 -5.29
CA GLY A 305 -7.78 32.14 -4.76
C GLY A 305 -7.44 31.96 -3.27
N MET A 306 -6.20 32.35 -2.93
CA MET A 306 -5.70 32.35 -1.56
C MET A 306 -4.59 33.39 -1.41
N HIS A 307 -4.59 34.10 -0.30
CA HIS A 307 -3.50 34.96 0.12
C HIS A 307 -2.85 34.45 1.38
N VAL A 308 -1.52 34.33 1.38
CA VAL A 308 -0.73 33.74 2.48
C VAL A 308 0.45 34.66 2.82
N ASP A 309 0.61 34.98 4.08
CA ASP A 309 1.80 35.63 4.65
C ASP A 309 2.72 34.56 5.25
N LEU A 310 3.77 34.23 4.53
CA LEU A 310 4.70 33.15 4.88
C LEU A 310 5.55 33.48 6.12
N THR A 311 5.68 34.77 6.48
CA THR A 311 6.40 35.21 7.70
C THR A 311 5.71 34.74 8.98
N LYS A 312 4.43 34.39 8.90
CA LYS A 312 3.66 33.89 10.04
C LYS A 312 3.86 32.39 10.31
N VAL A 313 4.56 31.67 9.43
CA VAL A 313 4.86 30.25 9.65
C VAL A 313 5.75 30.10 10.89
N LEU A 314 5.31 29.26 11.83
CA LEU A 314 6.10 28.98 13.03
C LEU A 314 7.29 28.08 12.67
N LEU A 315 8.49 28.63 12.80
CA LEU A 315 9.73 27.98 12.41
C LEU A 315 10.42 27.33 13.61
N ARG A 316 10.93 26.10 13.40
CA ARG A 316 11.90 25.46 14.28
C ARG A 316 13.33 25.96 13.98
N ASP A 317 13.60 26.23 12.70
CA ASP A 317 14.85 26.81 12.22
C ASP A 317 14.59 28.19 11.58
N PRO A 318 14.91 29.29 12.26
CA PRO A 318 14.67 30.64 11.77
C PRO A 318 15.62 31.06 10.64
N THR A 319 16.55 30.20 10.22
CA THR A 319 17.49 30.49 9.13
C THR A 319 16.99 30.09 7.76
N LEU A 320 15.84 29.40 7.69
CA LEU A 320 15.23 28.95 6.43
C LEU A 320 14.84 30.14 5.53
N THR A 321 15.14 29.99 4.25
CA THR A 321 14.68 30.90 3.21
C THR A 321 13.20 30.65 2.88
N PRO A 322 12.49 31.63 2.26
CA PRO A 322 11.11 31.42 1.86
C PRO A 322 10.90 30.19 0.95
N GLY A 323 11.81 29.92 0.02
CA GLY A 323 11.76 28.73 -0.83
C GLY A 323 11.92 27.44 -0.04
N GLU A 324 12.83 27.39 0.94
CA GLU A 324 13.01 26.24 1.83
C GLU A 324 11.78 26.01 2.72
N ILE A 325 11.13 27.05 3.22
CA ILE A 325 9.89 26.94 3.99
C ILE A 325 8.77 26.34 3.12
N LEU A 326 8.65 26.76 1.87
CA LEU A 326 7.67 26.23 0.92
C LEU A 326 7.89 24.76 0.57
N MET A 327 9.16 24.32 0.51
CA MET A 327 9.56 22.95 0.16
C MET A 327 9.71 22.02 1.36
N SER A 328 9.66 22.56 2.60
CA SER A 328 9.88 21.74 3.81
C SER A 328 8.83 20.66 3.95
N GLU A 329 9.28 19.43 4.19
CA GLU A 329 8.46 18.25 4.43
C GLU A 329 8.42 17.86 5.92
N SER A 330 8.55 18.85 6.83
CA SER A 330 8.38 18.61 8.26
C SER A 330 7.05 17.94 8.53
N GLN A 331 7.07 16.85 9.29
CA GLN A 331 5.94 16.00 9.55
C GLN A 331 4.97 16.59 10.59
N GLU A 332 3.85 15.94 10.83
CA GLU A 332 2.85 16.28 11.84
C GLU A 332 2.30 17.71 11.71
N ARG A 333 2.05 18.13 10.45
CA ARG A 333 1.45 19.43 10.13
C ARG A 333 0.20 19.27 9.29
N MET A 334 -0.79 20.12 9.57
CA MET A 334 -2.04 20.20 8.81
C MET A 334 -2.33 21.66 8.45
N MET A 335 -3.00 21.88 7.32
CA MET A 335 -3.53 23.17 6.92
C MET A 335 -5.05 23.09 6.80
N ALA A 336 -5.75 24.02 7.41
CA ALA A 336 -7.20 24.08 7.37
C ALA A 336 -7.73 25.45 6.97
N VAL A 337 -8.97 25.44 6.50
CA VAL A 337 -9.76 26.64 6.20
C VAL A 337 -10.85 26.74 7.24
N VAL A 338 -10.90 27.90 7.93
CA VAL A 338 -11.79 28.16 9.07
C VAL A 338 -12.60 29.43 8.82
N SER A 339 -13.93 29.34 8.92
CA SER A 339 -14.78 30.54 8.83
C SER A 339 -14.52 31.49 9.99
N PRO A 340 -14.65 32.83 9.80
CA PRO A 340 -14.41 33.81 10.86
C PRO A 340 -15.21 33.55 12.15
N GLU A 341 -16.41 33.01 12.03
CA GLU A 341 -17.30 32.66 13.16
C GLU A 341 -16.80 31.46 13.96
N ASN A 342 -15.97 30.59 13.36
CA ASN A 342 -15.42 29.40 14.01
C ASN A 342 -14.01 29.60 14.58
N VAL A 343 -13.36 30.74 14.36
CA VAL A 343 -12.00 31.04 14.83
C VAL A 343 -11.83 30.81 16.33
N GLU A 344 -12.72 31.38 17.15
CA GLU A 344 -12.65 31.21 18.62
C GLU A 344 -12.78 29.75 19.05
N ARG A 345 -13.62 28.98 18.36
CA ARG A 345 -13.78 27.53 18.63
C ARG A 345 -12.53 26.75 18.22
N PHE A 346 -11.96 27.09 17.07
CA PHE A 346 -10.71 26.51 16.60
C PHE A 346 -9.59 26.75 17.62
N GLU A 347 -9.37 27.99 18.04
CA GLU A 347 -8.35 28.33 19.04
C GLU A 347 -8.56 27.62 20.39
N ALA A 348 -9.80 27.48 20.82
CA ALA A 348 -10.11 26.74 22.05
C ALA A 348 -9.74 25.27 21.96
N ILE A 349 -9.93 24.63 20.80
CA ILE A 349 -9.55 23.23 20.55
C ILE A 349 -8.03 23.10 20.51
N MET A 350 -7.33 24.01 19.78
CA MET A 350 -5.85 24.04 19.74
C MET A 350 -5.28 24.16 21.15
N LYS A 351 -5.79 25.07 21.95
CA LYS A 351 -5.38 25.27 23.34
C LYS A 351 -5.63 24.04 24.21
N LYS A 352 -6.78 23.40 24.04
CA LYS A 352 -7.15 22.18 24.76
C LYS A 352 -6.13 21.07 24.53
N TRP A 353 -5.75 20.85 23.28
CA TRP A 353 -4.83 19.78 22.88
C TRP A 353 -3.35 20.20 22.96
N GLY A 354 -3.06 21.48 23.19
CA GLY A 354 -1.69 22.01 23.23
C GLY A 354 -1.02 22.01 21.85
N VAL A 355 -1.79 22.10 20.77
CA VAL A 355 -1.30 22.16 19.39
C VAL A 355 -0.96 23.60 19.02
N GLU A 356 0.23 23.85 18.50
CA GLU A 356 0.61 25.15 17.99
C GLU A 356 -0.06 25.43 16.64
N TYR A 357 -0.42 26.69 16.38
CA TYR A 357 -1.07 27.12 15.16
C TYR A 357 -0.71 28.55 14.77
N SER A 358 -0.89 28.88 13.52
CA SER A 358 -0.75 30.23 13.00
C SER A 358 -1.72 30.48 11.85
N PHE A 359 -2.49 31.57 11.93
CA PHE A 359 -3.30 32.05 10.80
C PHE A 359 -2.40 32.73 9.79
N LEU A 360 -2.24 32.11 8.63
CA LEU A 360 -1.33 32.57 7.58
C LEU A 360 -1.96 33.59 6.64
N GLY A 361 -3.28 33.53 6.45
CA GLY A 361 -3.95 34.36 5.48
C GLY A 361 -5.42 34.01 5.30
N GLU A 362 -5.95 34.26 4.10
CA GLU A 362 -7.37 34.10 3.82
C GLU A 362 -7.64 33.57 2.41
N VAL A 363 -8.83 33.00 2.24
CA VAL A 363 -9.38 32.60 0.94
C VAL A 363 -9.84 33.83 0.17
N THR A 364 -9.52 33.92 -1.10
CA THR A 364 -9.89 35.04 -1.99
C THR A 364 -10.62 34.52 -3.24
N ASP A 365 -11.25 35.45 -3.97
CA ASP A 365 -11.90 35.18 -5.27
C ASP A 365 -11.05 35.67 -6.47
N THR A 366 -9.77 35.88 -6.26
CA THR A 366 -8.86 36.47 -7.25
C THR A 366 -8.47 35.48 -8.37
N GLY A 367 -8.71 34.18 -8.18
CA GLY A 367 -8.18 33.13 -9.06
C GLY A 367 -6.65 32.98 -8.97
N ARG A 368 -6.04 33.54 -7.93
CA ARG A 368 -4.58 33.56 -7.74
C ARG A 368 -4.20 33.04 -6.35
N LEU A 369 -3.16 32.26 -6.29
CA LEU A 369 -2.42 32.00 -5.06
C LEU A 369 -1.31 33.05 -4.95
N THR A 370 -1.45 33.95 -3.98
CA THR A 370 -0.44 34.98 -3.69
C THR A 370 0.19 34.69 -2.33
N ILE A 371 1.53 34.67 -2.30
CA ILE A 371 2.29 34.47 -1.06
C ILE A 371 3.23 35.67 -0.89
N GLU A 372 3.21 36.24 0.29
CA GLU A 372 4.07 37.34 0.67
C GLU A 372 5.09 36.97 1.74
N TRP A 373 6.19 37.72 1.77
CA TRP A 373 7.21 37.70 2.81
C TRP A 373 7.56 39.12 3.18
N ASP A 374 7.41 39.51 4.44
CA ASP A 374 7.60 40.89 4.92
C ASP A 374 6.83 41.94 4.09
N GLY A 375 5.60 41.62 3.72
CA GLY A 375 4.74 42.52 2.93
C GLY A 375 5.13 42.64 1.45
N GLN A 376 6.03 41.81 0.95
CA GLN A 376 6.43 41.77 -0.46
C GLN A 376 5.97 40.44 -1.11
N VAL A 377 5.32 40.53 -2.26
CA VAL A 377 4.80 39.38 -2.98
C VAL A 377 5.95 38.58 -3.62
N ILE A 378 6.11 37.36 -3.20
CA ILE A 378 7.14 36.42 -3.68
C ILE A 378 6.57 35.28 -4.54
N VAL A 379 5.28 35.04 -4.47
CA VAL A 379 4.54 34.08 -5.32
C VAL A 379 3.26 34.72 -5.79
N ASP A 380 2.99 34.64 -7.09
CA ASP A 380 1.72 35.03 -7.72
C ASP A 380 1.46 34.10 -8.91
N VAL A 381 0.68 33.03 -8.66
CA VAL A 381 0.45 31.94 -9.60
C VAL A 381 -1.04 31.61 -9.69
N ASP A 382 -1.46 31.04 -10.82
CA ASP A 382 -2.70 30.27 -10.88
C ASP A 382 -2.47 28.93 -10.16
N PRO A 383 -3.17 28.63 -9.04
CA PRO A 383 -2.92 27.44 -8.25
C PRO A 383 -3.09 26.13 -9.03
N ARG A 384 -3.96 26.10 -10.04
CA ARG A 384 -4.14 24.94 -10.90
C ARG A 384 -2.88 24.56 -11.67
N THR A 385 -2.11 25.54 -12.13
CA THR A 385 -0.87 25.30 -12.88
C THR A 385 0.21 24.65 -12.01
N VAL A 386 0.12 24.83 -10.70
CA VAL A 386 1.02 24.22 -9.73
C VAL A 386 0.53 22.83 -9.34
N ALA A 387 -0.76 22.69 -8.97
CA ALA A 387 -1.31 21.48 -8.39
C ALA A 387 -1.76 20.42 -9.42
N HIS A 388 -2.38 20.83 -10.54
CA HIS A 388 -3.09 19.91 -11.44
C HIS A 388 -2.61 19.92 -12.89
N ASP A 389 -2.27 21.09 -13.41
CA ASP A 389 -1.96 21.29 -14.81
C ASP A 389 -0.45 21.17 -15.10
N GLY A 390 0.25 20.36 -14.30
CA GLY A 390 1.67 20.05 -14.49
C GLY A 390 1.94 19.27 -15.79
N PRO A 391 3.23 19.12 -16.17
CA PRO A 391 3.61 18.43 -17.39
C PRO A 391 3.05 17.01 -17.44
N THR A 392 2.73 16.55 -18.64
CA THR A 392 2.31 15.17 -18.88
C THR A 392 3.16 14.62 -20.02
N TYR A 393 3.86 13.52 -19.76
CA TYR A 393 4.72 12.87 -20.74
C TYR A 393 4.08 11.62 -21.30
N GLU A 394 4.06 11.50 -22.61
CA GLU A 394 3.83 10.25 -23.30
C GLU A 394 5.19 9.54 -23.48
N ARG A 395 5.56 8.75 -22.47
CA ARG A 395 6.81 8.00 -22.52
C ARG A 395 6.73 6.91 -23.58
N PRO A 396 7.74 6.76 -24.43
CA PRO A 396 7.79 5.64 -25.36
C PRO A 396 7.89 4.32 -24.59
N TYR A 397 7.15 3.31 -25.05
CA TYR A 397 7.24 1.97 -24.49
C TYR A 397 7.10 0.91 -25.58
N ALA A 398 7.78 -0.20 -25.39
CA ALA A 398 7.76 -1.32 -26.31
C ALA A 398 7.97 -2.63 -25.56
N ARG A 399 7.34 -3.70 -26.04
CA ARG A 399 7.55 -5.04 -25.49
C ARG A 399 9.03 -5.42 -25.62
N PRO A 400 9.70 -5.85 -24.53
CA PRO A 400 11.12 -6.19 -24.56
C PRO A 400 11.45 -7.28 -25.60
N ALA A 401 12.56 -7.14 -26.30
CA ALA A 401 12.96 -8.10 -27.34
C ALA A 401 13.21 -9.52 -26.78
N GLY A 402 13.59 -9.62 -25.51
CA GLY A 402 13.81 -10.89 -24.81
C GLY A 402 12.57 -11.56 -24.24
N GLN A 403 11.41 -10.91 -24.29
CA GLN A 403 10.20 -11.39 -23.61
C GLN A 403 9.70 -12.74 -24.11
N ASP A 404 9.75 -12.99 -25.42
CA ASP A 404 9.33 -14.28 -25.98
C ASP A 404 10.25 -15.43 -25.55
N ALA A 405 11.56 -15.17 -25.46
CA ALA A 405 12.53 -16.16 -24.98
C ALA A 405 12.31 -16.46 -23.47
N LEU A 406 12.04 -15.42 -22.67
CA LEU A 406 11.72 -15.56 -21.25
C LEU A 406 10.44 -16.40 -21.05
N GLN A 407 9.40 -16.14 -21.80
CA GLN A 407 8.12 -16.86 -21.72
C GLN A 407 8.21 -18.30 -22.27
N ALA A 408 9.16 -18.61 -23.12
CA ALA A 408 9.41 -19.96 -23.62
C ALA A 408 10.29 -20.82 -22.69
N ASP A 409 10.90 -20.21 -21.66
CA ASP A 409 11.80 -20.88 -20.71
C ASP A 409 10.97 -21.47 -19.55
N HIS A 410 10.22 -22.54 -19.84
CA HIS A 410 9.37 -23.20 -18.85
C HIS A 410 10.17 -23.95 -17.79
N PHE A 411 9.66 -23.91 -16.55
CA PHE A 411 10.17 -24.74 -15.46
C PHE A 411 9.77 -26.20 -15.68
N THR A 412 10.72 -27.03 -16.10
CA THR A 412 10.43 -28.43 -16.43
C THR A 412 10.61 -29.40 -15.27
N GLY A 413 11.29 -28.98 -14.19
CA GLY A 413 11.63 -29.85 -13.04
C GLY A 413 12.39 -31.14 -13.46
N SER A 414 13.12 -31.12 -14.57
CA SER A 414 13.59 -32.29 -15.29
C SER A 414 15.09 -32.49 -15.34
N THR A 415 15.88 -31.78 -14.52
CA THR A 415 17.30 -32.13 -14.37
C THR A 415 17.43 -33.35 -13.47
N ALA A 416 18.51 -34.12 -13.62
CA ALA A 416 18.72 -35.33 -12.82
C ALA A 416 18.76 -35.08 -11.29
N ASP A 417 19.00 -33.82 -10.88
CA ASP A 417 18.97 -33.36 -9.49
C ASP A 417 17.57 -32.87 -9.02
N ASP A 418 16.61 -32.72 -9.94
CA ASP A 418 15.25 -32.24 -9.69
C ASP A 418 14.20 -33.36 -9.83
N ALA A 419 14.55 -34.58 -9.46
CA ALA A 419 13.58 -35.66 -9.36
C ALA A 419 12.44 -35.22 -8.45
N ARG A 420 11.19 -35.28 -8.96
CA ARG A 420 9.98 -34.95 -8.18
C ARG A 420 9.97 -35.79 -6.89
N PRO A 421 10.13 -35.18 -5.70
CA PRO A 421 10.32 -35.94 -4.48
C PRO A 421 9.05 -36.73 -4.11
N ARG A 422 9.22 -37.90 -3.53
CA ARG A 422 8.16 -38.79 -3.05
C ARG A 422 8.54 -39.36 -1.67
N GLY A 423 7.55 -39.81 -0.91
CA GLY A 423 7.78 -40.43 0.39
C GLY A 423 8.52 -39.52 1.37
N GLU A 424 9.50 -40.04 2.08
CA GLU A 424 10.30 -39.28 3.05
C GLU A 424 11.02 -38.08 2.40
N GLN A 425 11.46 -38.20 1.13
CA GLN A 425 12.08 -37.09 0.42
C GLN A 425 11.11 -35.91 0.18
N LEU A 426 9.82 -36.20 -0.02
CA LEU A 426 8.79 -35.19 -0.13
C LEU A 426 8.61 -34.44 1.21
N GLY A 427 8.62 -35.15 2.34
CA GLY A 427 8.54 -34.56 3.67
C GLY A 427 9.72 -33.60 3.95
N GLU A 428 10.94 -34.02 3.63
CA GLU A 428 12.13 -33.21 3.78
C GLU A 428 12.10 -31.99 2.82
N ALA A 429 11.62 -32.17 1.59
CA ALA A 429 11.48 -31.10 0.61
C ALA A 429 10.46 -30.04 1.07
N ILE A 430 9.30 -30.44 1.62
CA ILE A 430 8.30 -29.53 2.17
C ILE A 430 8.88 -28.73 3.35
N LYS A 431 9.57 -29.40 4.30
CA LYS A 431 10.20 -28.70 5.42
C LYS A 431 11.24 -27.67 4.96
N ALA A 432 12.11 -28.05 4.04
CA ALA A 432 13.12 -27.15 3.49
C ALA A 432 12.50 -25.98 2.71
N PHE A 433 11.42 -26.24 1.98
CA PHE A 433 10.67 -25.24 1.24
C PHE A 433 9.98 -24.24 2.19
N MET A 434 9.30 -24.73 3.24
CA MET A 434 8.67 -23.90 4.28
C MET A 434 9.67 -23.11 5.13
N ALA A 435 10.94 -23.51 5.14
CA ALA A 435 12.05 -22.75 5.74
C ALA A 435 12.67 -21.73 4.78
N SER A 436 12.29 -21.69 3.50
CA SER A 436 12.84 -20.70 2.55
C SER A 436 12.40 -19.28 2.91
N PRO A 437 13.15 -18.24 2.50
CA PRO A 437 12.93 -16.86 2.95
C PRO A 437 11.52 -16.32 2.75
N ASN A 438 10.86 -16.70 1.65
CA ASN A 438 9.51 -16.23 1.34
C ASN A 438 8.40 -17.08 1.96
N MET A 439 8.66 -18.38 2.13
CA MET A 439 7.70 -19.32 2.73
C MET A 439 7.77 -19.37 4.25
N CYS A 440 8.87 -18.91 4.88
CA CYS A 440 9.00 -18.95 6.33
C CYS A 440 8.05 -17.95 7.02
N SER A 441 7.75 -18.25 8.29
CA SER A 441 6.94 -17.37 9.15
C SER A 441 7.50 -15.96 9.23
N LYS A 442 6.64 -14.97 9.10
CA LYS A 442 6.96 -13.55 9.29
C LYS A 442 6.66 -13.07 10.72
N SER A 443 6.45 -14.00 11.66
CA SER A 443 6.19 -13.69 13.07
C SER A 443 7.29 -12.84 13.72
N TRP A 444 8.54 -12.97 13.27
CA TRP A 444 9.64 -12.10 13.69
C TRP A 444 9.32 -10.62 13.45
N ILE A 445 8.67 -10.30 12.34
CA ILE A 445 8.22 -8.94 12.01
C ILE A 445 6.96 -8.60 12.81
N THR A 446 5.90 -9.38 12.66
CA THR A 446 4.56 -9.04 13.14
C THR A 446 4.44 -9.07 14.66
N ASN A 447 5.33 -9.78 15.37
CA ASN A 447 5.38 -9.76 16.84
C ASN A 447 5.99 -8.48 17.42
N GLN A 448 6.58 -7.60 16.60
CA GLN A 448 7.06 -6.27 16.99
C GLN A 448 5.97 -5.20 16.86
N TYR A 449 4.79 -5.57 16.35
CA TYR A 449 3.65 -4.69 16.15
C TYR A 449 2.55 -4.96 17.17
N ASP A 450 1.87 -3.91 17.62
CA ASP A 450 0.65 -4.02 18.40
C ASP A 450 -0.50 -4.38 17.45
N ARG A 451 -0.83 -5.66 17.37
CA ARG A 451 -1.86 -6.17 16.45
C ARG A 451 -3.29 -6.06 16.98
N TYR A 452 -3.46 -6.00 18.29
CA TYR A 452 -4.76 -6.07 18.95
C TYR A 452 -5.06 -4.87 19.84
N VAL A 453 -4.26 -3.81 19.77
CA VAL A 453 -4.53 -2.57 20.47
C VAL A 453 -5.90 -2.01 20.06
N GLN A 454 -6.61 -1.37 20.96
CA GLN A 454 -8.02 -0.93 20.86
C GLN A 454 -9.06 -2.07 20.96
N GLY A 455 -8.68 -3.35 20.88
CA GLY A 455 -9.57 -4.50 21.10
C GLY A 455 -10.59 -4.78 19.98
N ASN A 456 -10.41 -4.20 18.80
CA ASN A 456 -11.34 -4.37 17.66
C ASN A 456 -10.79 -5.27 16.54
N THR A 457 -9.56 -5.75 16.63
CA THR A 457 -8.97 -6.66 15.65
C THR A 457 -9.54 -8.07 15.83
N ALA A 458 -10.29 -8.54 14.87
CA ALA A 458 -10.89 -9.88 14.85
C ALA A 458 -9.97 -10.93 14.23
N LEU A 459 -9.24 -10.58 13.17
CA LEU A 459 -8.18 -11.37 12.55
C LEU A 459 -7.01 -10.45 12.18
N SER A 460 -5.81 -11.01 12.20
CA SER A 460 -4.58 -10.36 11.73
C SER A 460 -3.64 -11.42 11.17
N MET A 461 -2.55 -11.02 10.54
CA MET A 461 -1.53 -11.97 10.10
C MET A 461 -1.21 -13.03 11.18
N PRO A 462 -1.14 -14.33 10.85
CA PRO A 462 -0.97 -14.91 9.51
C PRO A 462 -2.26 -15.27 8.76
N ASP A 463 -3.43 -14.84 9.19
CA ASP A 463 -4.66 -15.06 8.42
C ASP A 463 -4.63 -14.28 7.09
N ASP A 464 -5.40 -14.71 6.09
CA ASP A 464 -5.36 -14.19 4.71
C ASP A 464 -5.68 -12.69 4.63
N SER A 465 -6.48 -12.18 5.56
CA SER A 465 -6.78 -10.76 5.70
C SER A 465 -6.79 -10.31 7.15
N GLY A 466 -6.43 -9.05 7.37
CA GLY A 466 -6.73 -8.39 8.63
C GLY A 466 -8.20 -7.98 8.69
N VAL A 467 -8.87 -8.26 9.81
CA VAL A 467 -10.30 -7.91 10.03
C VAL A 467 -10.43 -7.05 11.27
N VAL A 468 -11.05 -5.88 11.12
CA VAL A 468 -11.28 -4.91 12.22
C VAL A 468 -12.77 -4.61 12.34
N ARG A 469 -13.30 -4.70 13.56
CA ARG A 469 -14.66 -4.29 13.86
C ARG A 469 -14.79 -2.77 13.86
N VAL A 470 -15.82 -2.27 13.17
CA VAL A 470 -16.13 -0.84 13.03
C VAL A 470 -17.16 -0.40 14.08
N ASP A 471 -18.21 -1.20 14.26
CA ASP A 471 -19.30 -0.88 15.19
C ASP A 471 -19.52 -2.02 16.20
N GLU A 472 -19.44 -1.68 17.48
CA GLU A 472 -19.57 -2.65 18.58
C GLU A 472 -21.01 -3.16 18.78
N ASN A 473 -22.01 -2.40 18.31
CA ASN A 473 -23.43 -2.77 18.49
C ASN A 473 -23.90 -3.73 17.41
N THR A 474 -23.42 -3.56 16.18
CA THR A 474 -23.83 -4.38 15.02
C THR A 474 -22.81 -5.43 14.66
N ASN A 475 -21.56 -5.34 15.17
CA ASN A 475 -20.38 -6.11 14.75
C ASN A 475 -19.99 -5.88 13.27
N LEU A 476 -20.46 -4.80 12.65
CA LEU A 476 -19.99 -4.41 11.32
C LEU A 476 -18.48 -4.26 11.34
N GLY A 477 -17.81 -4.75 10.32
CA GLY A 477 -16.38 -4.68 10.21
C GLY A 477 -15.87 -4.56 8.78
N VAL A 478 -14.57 -4.36 8.67
CA VAL A 478 -13.84 -4.30 7.39
C VAL A 478 -12.69 -5.29 7.40
N ALA A 479 -12.40 -5.83 6.24
CA ALA A 479 -11.25 -6.69 6.00
C ALA A 479 -10.31 -6.02 4.99
N LEU A 480 -9.01 -6.22 5.15
CA LEU A 480 -7.98 -5.70 4.24
C LEU A 480 -6.94 -6.78 3.94
N ALA A 481 -6.55 -6.86 2.68
CA ALA A 481 -5.42 -7.65 2.19
C ALA A 481 -4.54 -6.80 1.29
N THR A 482 -3.24 -7.09 1.26
CA THR A 482 -2.29 -6.49 0.33
C THR A 482 -1.51 -7.59 -0.34
N ASP A 483 -1.54 -7.63 -1.66
CA ASP A 483 -0.90 -8.68 -2.45
C ASP A 483 -0.19 -8.11 -3.67
N ALA A 484 0.91 -8.75 -4.05
CA ALA A 484 1.58 -8.54 -5.32
C ALA A 484 2.31 -9.81 -5.75
N SER A 485 2.35 -10.04 -7.05
CA SER A 485 3.02 -11.18 -7.65
C SER A 485 4.12 -10.68 -8.61
N PRO A 486 5.27 -10.18 -8.10
CA PRO A 486 6.28 -9.53 -8.92
C PRO A 486 6.93 -10.46 -9.94
N ARG A 487 7.06 -11.75 -9.63
CA ARG A 487 7.59 -12.74 -10.56
C ARG A 487 6.63 -13.00 -11.72
N PHE A 488 5.34 -13.15 -11.43
CA PHE A 488 4.31 -13.27 -12.46
C PHE A 488 4.22 -12.00 -13.32
N THR A 489 4.30 -10.82 -12.70
CA THR A 489 4.28 -9.53 -13.39
C THR A 489 5.52 -9.34 -14.27
N TYR A 490 6.68 -9.89 -13.88
CA TYR A 490 7.87 -9.89 -14.71
C TYR A 490 7.72 -10.79 -15.93
N LEU A 491 7.10 -11.96 -15.79
CA LEU A 491 6.83 -12.89 -16.90
C LEU A 491 5.78 -12.35 -17.87
N ASP A 492 4.70 -11.78 -17.34
CA ASP A 492 3.63 -11.13 -18.11
C ASP A 492 2.99 -10.02 -17.27
N PRO A 493 3.28 -8.75 -17.54
CA PRO A 493 2.81 -7.64 -16.71
C PRO A 493 1.29 -7.52 -16.65
N TYR A 494 0.58 -7.83 -17.73
CA TYR A 494 -0.88 -7.79 -17.77
C TYR A 494 -1.50 -8.89 -16.90
N GLU A 495 -1.11 -10.14 -17.12
CA GLU A 495 -1.64 -11.27 -16.36
C GLU A 495 -1.11 -11.30 -14.93
N GLY A 496 0.14 -10.92 -14.68
CA GLY A 496 0.71 -10.85 -13.33
C GLY A 496 0.04 -9.81 -12.44
N ALA A 497 -0.32 -8.65 -12.98
CA ALA A 497 -1.09 -7.65 -12.26
C ALA A 497 -2.53 -8.13 -11.96
N ARG A 498 -3.16 -8.83 -12.89
CA ARG A 498 -4.47 -9.47 -12.69
C ARG A 498 -4.39 -10.59 -11.65
N ALA A 499 -3.29 -11.34 -11.59
CA ALA A 499 -3.05 -12.36 -10.58
C ALA A 499 -2.97 -11.75 -9.18
N SER A 500 -2.22 -10.63 -9.02
CA SER A 500 -2.15 -9.88 -7.75
C SER A 500 -3.53 -9.39 -7.30
N LEU A 501 -4.34 -8.88 -8.23
CA LEU A 501 -5.71 -8.45 -7.95
C LEU A 501 -6.61 -9.62 -7.54
N ALA A 502 -6.50 -10.77 -8.23
CA ALA A 502 -7.25 -11.99 -7.93
C ALA A 502 -6.94 -12.53 -6.54
N GLU A 503 -5.66 -12.53 -6.15
CA GLU A 503 -5.21 -12.98 -4.83
C GLU A 503 -5.74 -12.08 -3.72
N ALA A 504 -5.58 -10.75 -3.85
CA ALA A 504 -6.13 -9.80 -2.89
C ALA A 504 -7.66 -9.93 -2.74
N TYR A 505 -8.37 -10.11 -3.85
CA TYR A 505 -9.82 -10.34 -3.85
C TYR A 505 -10.19 -11.63 -3.10
N ARG A 506 -9.49 -12.72 -3.37
CA ARG A 506 -9.71 -14.03 -2.75
C ARG A 506 -9.37 -13.98 -1.25
N ASN A 507 -8.27 -13.33 -0.86
CA ASN A 507 -7.85 -13.18 0.54
C ASN A 507 -8.89 -12.45 1.40
N VAL A 508 -9.52 -11.42 0.85
CA VAL A 508 -10.64 -10.74 1.53
C VAL A 508 -11.87 -11.65 1.63
N ALA A 509 -12.15 -12.44 0.60
CA ALA A 509 -13.31 -13.33 0.59
C ALA A 509 -13.15 -14.56 1.51
N THR A 510 -11.93 -15.09 1.70
CA THR A 510 -11.67 -16.25 2.58
C THR A 510 -12.02 -15.98 4.03
N VAL A 511 -11.82 -14.73 4.50
CA VAL A 511 -12.20 -14.37 5.87
C VAL A 511 -13.71 -14.10 6.03
N GLY A 512 -14.48 -14.12 4.94
CA GLY A 512 -15.92 -13.93 4.92
C GLY A 512 -16.37 -12.49 4.59
N ALA A 513 -15.47 -11.62 4.16
CA ALA A 513 -15.78 -10.26 3.78
C ALA A 513 -16.06 -10.12 2.27
N ARG A 514 -17.02 -9.28 1.91
CA ARG A 514 -17.34 -8.95 0.52
C ARG A 514 -16.38 -7.87 0.01
N PRO A 515 -15.52 -8.16 -0.98
CA PRO A 515 -14.61 -7.16 -1.56
C PRO A 515 -15.38 -6.01 -2.20
N VAL A 516 -14.97 -4.75 -1.99
CA VAL A 516 -15.72 -3.55 -2.43
C VAL A 516 -14.86 -2.45 -3.06
N ALA A 517 -13.58 -2.34 -2.71
CA ALA A 517 -12.73 -1.26 -3.19
C ALA A 517 -11.25 -1.66 -3.24
N VAL A 518 -10.51 -0.99 -4.11
CA VAL A 518 -9.08 -1.18 -4.34
C VAL A 518 -8.32 0.14 -4.14
N SER A 519 -7.17 0.07 -3.49
CA SER A 519 -6.10 1.07 -3.58
C SER A 519 -4.84 0.38 -4.08
N ASP A 520 -4.07 1.02 -4.94
CA ASP A 520 -2.85 0.41 -5.48
C ASP A 520 -1.59 1.20 -5.15
N CYS A 521 -0.46 0.51 -5.09
CA CYS A 521 0.86 1.12 -5.03
C CYS A 521 1.74 0.50 -6.12
N LEU A 522 1.98 1.26 -7.16
CA LEU A 522 2.62 0.80 -8.39
C LEU A 522 4.12 1.07 -8.34
N ASN A 523 4.92 0.06 -8.00
CA ASN A 523 6.36 0.19 -7.84
C ASN A 523 7.08 -0.36 -9.09
N PHE A 524 7.74 0.52 -9.85
CA PHE A 524 8.42 0.21 -11.10
C PHE A 524 9.78 0.90 -11.19
N GLY A 525 10.61 0.49 -12.13
CA GLY A 525 11.89 1.12 -12.42
C GLY A 525 11.78 2.50 -13.07
N SER A 526 12.78 2.91 -13.86
CA SER A 526 12.78 4.22 -14.50
C SER A 526 11.75 4.32 -15.63
N PRO A 527 10.92 5.38 -15.64
CA PRO A 527 9.97 5.62 -16.73
C PRO A 527 10.64 6.06 -18.04
N GLU A 528 11.94 6.30 -18.03
CA GLU A 528 12.72 6.62 -19.21
C GLU A 528 13.18 5.37 -19.96
N ASP A 529 13.07 4.19 -19.34
CA ASP A 529 13.32 2.89 -19.96
C ASP A 529 12.04 2.39 -20.65
N PRO A 530 12.05 2.21 -22.00
CA PRO A 530 10.87 1.74 -22.74
C PRO A 530 10.37 0.35 -22.31
N ASP A 531 11.26 -0.53 -21.84
CA ASP A 531 10.90 -1.87 -21.36
C ASP A 531 10.13 -1.78 -20.04
N VAL A 532 10.58 -0.92 -19.13
CA VAL A 532 9.90 -0.63 -17.85
C VAL A 532 8.54 0.02 -18.08
N MET A 533 8.46 0.99 -18.99
CA MET A 533 7.18 1.64 -19.31
C MET A 533 6.20 0.69 -19.99
N TRP A 534 6.66 -0.29 -20.75
CA TRP A 534 5.81 -1.36 -21.25
C TRP A 534 5.24 -2.20 -20.10
N GLN A 535 6.08 -2.60 -19.13
CA GLN A 535 5.61 -3.31 -17.93
C GLN A 535 4.55 -2.50 -17.19
N PHE A 536 4.79 -1.19 -17.00
CA PHE A 536 3.87 -0.29 -16.33
C PHE A 536 2.53 -0.18 -17.08
N ALA A 537 2.57 0.10 -18.38
CA ALA A 537 1.36 0.25 -19.21
C ALA A 537 0.50 -1.02 -19.21
N GLU A 538 1.11 -2.19 -19.35
CA GLU A 538 0.42 -3.48 -19.36
C GLU A 538 -0.13 -3.85 -17.97
N ALA A 539 0.62 -3.59 -16.90
CA ALA A 539 0.15 -3.83 -15.53
C ALA A 539 -1.05 -2.95 -15.18
N VAL A 540 -1.00 -1.65 -15.49
CA VAL A 540 -2.13 -0.73 -15.28
C VAL A 540 -3.35 -1.16 -16.09
N ARG A 541 -3.16 -1.58 -17.35
CA ARG A 541 -4.23 -2.10 -18.18
C ARG A 541 -4.85 -3.36 -17.57
N GLY A 542 -4.02 -4.28 -17.08
CA GLY A 542 -4.45 -5.50 -16.41
C GLY A 542 -5.27 -5.24 -15.15
N LEU A 543 -4.81 -4.32 -14.29
CA LEU A 543 -5.55 -3.91 -13.08
C LEU A 543 -6.88 -3.23 -13.44
N ALA A 544 -6.88 -2.30 -14.40
CA ALA A 544 -8.09 -1.58 -14.76
C ALA A 544 -9.16 -2.51 -15.39
N ASP A 545 -8.76 -3.43 -16.27
CA ASP A 545 -9.63 -4.46 -16.84
C ASP A 545 -10.15 -5.40 -15.74
N GLY A 546 -9.26 -5.85 -14.87
CA GLY A 546 -9.58 -6.76 -13.79
C GLY A 546 -10.55 -6.16 -12.77
N CYS A 547 -10.35 -4.91 -12.35
CA CYS A 547 -11.26 -4.20 -11.46
C CYS A 547 -12.67 -4.08 -12.06
N MET A 548 -12.75 -3.81 -13.37
CA MET A 548 -14.03 -3.77 -14.09
C MET A 548 -14.72 -5.15 -14.11
N GLU A 549 -13.98 -6.24 -14.37
CA GLU A 549 -14.49 -7.61 -14.37
C GLU A 549 -14.98 -8.07 -12.99
N LEU A 550 -14.24 -7.72 -11.93
CA LEU A 550 -14.60 -8.03 -10.54
C LEU A 550 -15.69 -7.09 -9.98
N GLY A 551 -15.92 -5.95 -10.60
CA GLY A 551 -16.88 -4.94 -10.14
C GLY A 551 -16.39 -4.15 -8.91
N VAL A 552 -15.09 -4.00 -8.71
CA VAL A 552 -14.47 -3.27 -7.60
C VAL A 552 -13.70 -2.05 -8.12
N PRO A 553 -14.04 -0.81 -7.71
CA PRO A 553 -13.35 0.37 -8.19
C PRO A 553 -11.99 0.56 -7.53
N VAL A 554 -11.04 1.13 -8.28
CA VAL A 554 -9.87 1.77 -7.70
C VAL A 554 -10.31 3.13 -7.13
N THR A 555 -10.10 3.34 -5.84
CA THR A 555 -10.53 4.55 -5.13
C THR A 555 -9.41 5.53 -4.86
N GLY A 556 -8.17 5.09 -4.99
CA GLY A 556 -6.95 5.87 -4.81
C GLY A 556 -5.73 5.01 -5.02
N GLY A 557 -4.57 5.58 -4.91
CA GLY A 557 -3.32 4.85 -5.04
C GLY A 557 -2.11 5.77 -5.15
N ASN A 558 -0.96 5.16 -5.39
CA ASN A 558 0.33 5.83 -5.51
C ASN A 558 1.16 5.18 -6.61
N VAL A 559 1.99 5.95 -7.27
CA VAL A 559 2.99 5.45 -8.22
C VAL A 559 4.39 5.78 -7.72
N SER A 560 5.23 4.77 -7.58
CA SER A 560 6.63 4.86 -7.26
C SER A 560 7.47 4.41 -8.45
N LEU A 561 8.19 5.34 -9.06
CA LEU A 561 9.09 5.10 -10.19
C LEU A 561 10.56 5.23 -9.76
N TYR A 562 11.49 4.97 -10.68
CA TYR A 562 12.93 4.98 -10.45
C TYR A 562 13.41 3.98 -9.39
N ASN A 563 12.63 2.92 -9.12
CA ASN A 563 13.08 1.85 -8.24
C ASN A 563 14.10 0.97 -8.97
N GLN A 564 15.35 1.36 -8.87
CA GLN A 564 16.48 0.68 -9.52
C GLN A 564 17.80 0.97 -8.81
N THR A 565 18.74 0.05 -8.93
CA THR A 565 20.08 0.16 -8.36
C THR A 565 21.11 -0.20 -9.42
N GLY A 566 22.12 0.65 -9.63
CA GLY A 566 23.16 0.42 -10.63
C GLY A 566 22.61 0.22 -12.05
N GLY A 567 21.53 0.91 -12.42
CA GLY A 567 20.86 0.80 -13.71
C GLY A 567 20.01 -0.46 -13.91
N LYS A 568 19.86 -1.31 -12.87
CA LYS A 568 18.99 -2.49 -12.90
C LYS A 568 17.70 -2.20 -12.17
N ALA A 569 16.57 -2.29 -12.87
CA ALA A 569 15.24 -2.11 -12.30
C ALA A 569 14.86 -3.27 -11.36
N ILE A 570 14.01 -2.99 -10.38
CA ILE A 570 13.30 -4.02 -9.62
C ILE A 570 12.40 -4.84 -10.55
N ASN A 571 11.94 -6.01 -10.11
CA ASN A 571 10.80 -6.65 -10.76
C ASN A 571 9.57 -5.73 -10.67
N PRO A 572 8.73 -5.66 -11.71
CA PRO A 572 7.52 -4.83 -11.67
C PRO A 572 6.61 -5.29 -10.54
N THR A 573 6.31 -4.41 -9.59
CA THR A 573 5.61 -4.76 -8.35
C THR A 573 4.39 -3.86 -8.13
N PRO A 574 3.27 -4.16 -8.82
CA PRO A 574 1.99 -3.50 -8.56
C PRO A 574 1.36 -4.10 -7.30
N VAL A 575 1.51 -3.44 -6.17
CA VAL A 575 0.85 -3.86 -4.92
C VAL A 575 -0.61 -3.45 -4.96
N VAL A 576 -1.49 -4.41 -4.74
CA VAL A 576 -2.94 -4.24 -4.66
C VAL A 576 -3.37 -4.33 -3.21
N ALA A 577 -4.01 -3.29 -2.72
CA ALA A 577 -4.71 -3.30 -1.45
C ALA A 577 -6.21 -3.44 -1.71
N MET A 578 -6.81 -4.51 -1.21
CA MET A 578 -8.24 -4.80 -1.32
C MET A 578 -8.92 -4.57 0.02
N MET A 579 -10.03 -3.85 0.01
CA MET A 579 -10.90 -3.68 1.16
C MET A 579 -12.22 -4.39 0.93
N GLY A 580 -12.69 -5.08 1.99
CA GLY A 580 -14.01 -5.71 2.00
C GLY A 580 -14.82 -5.33 3.22
N VAL A 581 -16.13 -5.54 3.11
CA VAL A 581 -17.12 -5.29 4.18
C VAL A 581 -17.62 -6.61 4.73
N MET A 582 -17.71 -6.68 6.04
CA MET A 582 -18.23 -7.82 6.79
C MET A 582 -19.39 -7.36 7.68
N ASP A 583 -20.57 -7.90 7.43
CA ASP A 583 -21.79 -7.51 8.18
C ASP A 583 -21.69 -7.89 9.67
N ASP A 584 -20.97 -8.96 9.99
CA ASP A 584 -20.76 -9.45 11.35
C ASP A 584 -19.39 -10.13 11.49
N VAL A 585 -18.44 -9.46 12.13
CA VAL A 585 -17.06 -10.01 12.31
C VAL A 585 -17.00 -11.28 13.17
N THR A 586 -18.09 -11.62 13.88
CA THR A 586 -18.16 -12.90 14.63
C THR A 586 -18.26 -14.10 13.70
N ARG A 587 -18.61 -13.88 12.42
CA ARG A 587 -18.70 -14.89 11.36
C ARG A 587 -17.43 -15.06 10.54
N ARG A 588 -16.33 -14.45 10.96
CA ARG A 588 -15.04 -14.57 10.28
C ARG A 588 -14.53 -16.00 10.22
N THR A 589 -13.83 -16.34 9.16
CA THR A 589 -13.16 -17.63 8.96
C THR A 589 -11.64 -17.47 9.00
N PRO A 590 -10.93 -18.06 9.97
CA PRO A 590 -9.46 -18.06 10.02
C PRO A 590 -8.86 -18.98 8.95
N SER A 591 -7.55 -18.80 8.67
CA SER A 591 -6.81 -19.59 7.66
C SER A 591 -6.45 -21.02 8.08
N GLY A 592 -6.72 -21.43 9.32
CA GLY A 592 -6.40 -22.78 9.81
C GLY A 592 -7.47 -23.37 10.70
N TRP A 593 -7.38 -24.66 10.92
CA TRP A 593 -8.32 -25.39 11.74
C TRP A 593 -7.85 -25.54 13.19
N ALA A 594 -8.74 -25.17 14.10
CA ALA A 594 -8.52 -25.29 15.54
C ALA A 594 -8.79 -26.73 16.04
N PRO A 595 -8.31 -27.12 17.24
CA PRO A 595 -8.54 -28.44 17.80
C PRO A 595 -10.02 -28.86 17.91
N GLU A 596 -10.93 -27.91 18.15
CA GLU A 596 -12.38 -28.12 18.16
C GLU A 596 -12.97 -28.49 16.80
N HIS A 597 -12.23 -28.32 15.71
CA HIS A 597 -12.61 -28.75 14.37
C HIS A 597 -12.30 -30.24 14.09
N ASP A 598 -11.93 -31.04 15.12
CA ASP A 598 -11.60 -32.44 14.97
C ASP A 598 -12.65 -33.22 14.18
N GLY A 599 -12.20 -33.95 13.18
CA GLY A 599 -13.05 -34.77 12.32
C GLY A 599 -13.86 -33.98 11.28
N GLN A 600 -13.72 -32.68 11.15
CA GLN A 600 -14.29 -31.93 10.05
C GLN A 600 -13.66 -32.34 8.72
N ALA A 601 -14.45 -32.34 7.66
CA ALA A 601 -13.96 -32.61 6.31
C ALA A 601 -13.17 -31.44 5.74
N ILE A 602 -12.03 -31.70 5.11
CA ILE A 602 -11.24 -30.73 4.39
C ILE A 602 -11.55 -30.86 2.91
N TYR A 603 -11.94 -29.73 2.29
CA TYR A 603 -12.22 -29.65 0.87
C TYR A 603 -11.27 -28.67 0.18
N LEU A 604 -10.88 -29.02 -1.05
CA LEU A 604 -10.27 -28.10 -2.02
C LEU A 604 -11.37 -27.61 -2.96
N LEU A 605 -11.58 -26.31 -2.97
CA LEU A 605 -12.39 -25.60 -3.98
C LEU A 605 -11.49 -25.18 -5.13
N GLY A 606 -12.00 -25.29 -6.37
CA GLY A 606 -11.27 -24.93 -7.58
C GLY A 606 -10.55 -26.13 -8.23
N THR A 607 -9.86 -25.85 -9.34
CA THR A 607 -9.14 -26.82 -10.17
C THR A 607 -7.65 -26.51 -10.19
N THR A 608 -6.81 -27.51 -10.07
CA THR A 608 -5.36 -27.38 -10.23
C THR A 608 -4.98 -27.65 -11.68
N CYS A 609 -4.12 -26.79 -12.24
CA CYS A 609 -3.50 -26.97 -13.55
C CYS A 609 -1.98 -27.17 -13.38
N ASP A 610 -1.27 -27.57 -14.44
CA ASP A 610 0.18 -27.64 -14.45
C ASP A 610 0.77 -26.23 -14.65
N GLU A 611 0.91 -25.50 -13.55
CA GLU A 611 1.33 -24.07 -13.52
C GLU A 611 2.42 -23.86 -12.47
N LEU A 612 3.62 -24.31 -12.79
CA LEU A 612 4.81 -24.22 -11.94
C LEU A 612 5.73 -23.05 -12.31
N ASP A 613 5.54 -22.43 -13.49
CA ASP A 613 6.35 -21.30 -13.95
C ASP A 613 6.18 -20.08 -13.04
N GLY A 614 7.30 -19.45 -12.71
CA GLY A 614 7.29 -18.26 -11.83
C GLY A 614 6.92 -18.53 -10.37
N SER A 615 6.53 -19.75 -10.01
CA SER A 615 6.11 -20.15 -8.65
C SER A 615 7.21 -19.99 -7.62
N GLU A 616 6.85 -20.03 -6.32
CA GLU A 616 7.80 -20.06 -5.22
C GLU A 616 8.65 -21.35 -5.23
N TRP A 617 8.10 -22.47 -5.72
CA TRP A 617 8.92 -23.66 -5.92
C TRP A 617 9.99 -23.45 -7.01
N ALA A 618 9.63 -22.80 -8.13
CA ALA A 618 10.59 -22.45 -9.18
C ALA A 618 11.66 -21.47 -8.63
N ARG A 619 11.27 -20.51 -7.78
CA ARG A 619 12.20 -19.62 -7.07
C ARG A 619 13.14 -20.39 -6.16
N PHE A 620 12.63 -21.32 -5.37
CA PHE A 620 13.40 -22.20 -4.49
C PHE A 620 14.45 -23.03 -5.25
N LYS A 621 14.18 -23.32 -6.52
CA LYS A 621 15.08 -24.00 -7.47
C LYS A 621 15.92 -23.05 -8.32
N GLY A 622 15.82 -21.74 -8.12
CA GLY A 622 16.63 -20.73 -8.80
C GLY A 622 16.20 -20.44 -10.25
N HIS A 623 14.95 -20.72 -10.62
CA HIS A 623 14.42 -20.49 -11.97
C HIS A 623 13.43 -19.31 -12.01
N LEU A 624 13.53 -18.50 -13.07
CA LEU A 624 12.56 -17.46 -13.42
C LEU A 624 12.37 -17.45 -14.94
N GLY A 625 11.26 -17.96 -15.39
CA GLY A 625 10.89 -18.07 -16.81
C GLY A 625 9.51 -18.70 -16.96
N GLY A 626 9.01 -18.79 -18.18
CA GLY A 626 7.71 -19.36 -18.52
C GLY A 626 6.57 -18.35 -18.44
N LEU A 627 5.37 -18.82 -18.16
CA LEU A 627 4.14 -18.02 -18.12
C LEU A 627 3.55 -18.02 -16.72
N PRO A 628 2.95 -16.90 -16.26
CA PRO A 628 2.20 -16.88 -15.02
C PRO A 628 0.98 -17.80 -15.12
N PRO A 629 0.37 -18.20 -13.97
CA PRO A 629 -0.89 -18.93 -13.97
C PRO A 629 -1.97 -18.19 -14.72
N LYS A 630 -2.89 -18.94 -15.34
CA LYS A 630 -4.04 -18.36 -16.03
C LYS A 630 -4.97 -17.68 -15.04
N VAL A 631 -5.30 -16.43 -15.32
CA VAL A 631 -6.25 -15.64 -14.53
C VAL A 631 -7.65 -15.74 -15.10
N ASP A 632 -8.61 -16.20 -14.29
CA ASP A 632 -10.04 -16.23 -14.62
C ASP A 632 -10.82 -15.51 -13.51
N LEU A 633 -11.06 -14.22 -13.72
CA LEU A 633 -11.71 -13.37 -12.72
C LEU A 633 -13.20 -13.68 -12.53
N ALA A 634 -13.84 -14.33 -13.48
CA ALA A 634 -15.21 -14.81 -13.31
C ALA A 634 -15.26 -15.97 -12.29
N VAL A 635 -14.27 -16.85 -12.33
CA VAL A 635 -14.10 -17.93 -11.33
C VAL A 635 -13.79 -17.32 -9.97
N GLU A 636 -12.89 -16.34 -9.88
CA GLU A 636 -12.56 -15.65 -8.62
C GLU A 636 -13.79 -14.95 -8.01
N ARG A 637 -14.57 -14.25 -8.81
CA ARG A 637 -15.81 -13.60 -8.36
C ARG A 637 -16.81 -14.62 -7.84
N GLN A 638 -17.01 -15.72 -8.55
CA GLN A 638 -17.92 -16.78 -8.13
C GLN A 638 -17.46 -17.44 -6.83
N LEU A 639 -16.17 -17.73 -6.72
CA LEU A 639 -15.56 -18.29 -5.53
C LEU A 639 -15.71 -17.36 -4.33
N GLY A 640 -15.42 -16.06 -4.52
CA GLY A 640 -15.56 -15.04 -3.49
C GLY A 640 -17.00 -14.94 -2.97
N ASP A 641 -17.99 -14.87 -3.86
CA ASP A 641 -19.41 -14.87 -3.48
C ASP A 641 -19.80 -16.12 -2.70
N MET A 642 -19.26 -17.28 -3.06
CA MET A 642 -19.53 -18.54 -2.35
C MET A 642 -18.92 -18.50 -0.94
N LEU A 643 -17.66 -18.09 -0.80
CA LEU A 643 -16.95 -18.04 0.48
C LEU A 643 -17.63 -17.09 1.47
N VAL A 644 -18.02 -15.89 1.02
CA VAL A 644 -18.76 -14.92 1.85
C VAL A 644 -20.07 -15.52 2.36
N ASN A 645 -20.83 -16.19 1.51
CA ASN A 645 -22.07 -16.85 1.90
C ASN A 645 -21.83 -18.04 2.85
N MET A 646 -20.83 -18.87 2.56
CA MET A 646 -20.48 -20.04 3.39
C MET A 646 -20.04 -19.63 4.79
N SER A 647 -19.23 -18.60 4.90
CA SER A 647 -18.77 -18.02 6.17
C SER A 647 -19.95 -17.43 6.96
N ARG A 648 -20.74 -16.55 6.34
CA ARG A 648 -21.93 -15.95 6.98
C ARG A 648 -22.89 -16.98 7.51
N ASP A 649 -23.15 -18.03 6.74
CA ASP A 649 -24.14 -19.05 7.07
C ASP A 649 -23.58 -20.20 7.95
N GLY A 650 -22.29 -20.13 8.34
CA GLY A 650 -21.64 -21.13 9.19
C GLY A 650 -21.44 -22.49 8.53
N MET A 651 -21.30 -22.53 7.20
CA MET A 651 -21.05 -23.78 6.47
C MET A 651 -19.58 -24.19 6.50
N ILE A 652 -18.67 -23.27 6.79
CA ILE A 652 -17.23 -23.48 6.92
C ILE A 652 -16.73 -22.81 8.20
N ASP A 653 -15.75 -23.42 8.84
CA ASP A 653 -15.12 -22.91 10.06
C ASP A 653 -13.70 -22.39 9.83
N ALA A 654 -13.08 -22.77 8.71
CA ALA A 654 -11.80 -22.24 8.26
C ALA A 654 -11.78 -22.16 6.74
N ALA A 655 -11.05 -21.18 6.22
CA ALA A 655 -10.75 -21.02 4.80
C ALA A 655 -9.37 -20.42 4.62
N HIS A 656 -8.58 -20.95 3.71
CA HIS A 656 -7.25 -20.47 3.38
C HIS A 656 -7.04 -20.53 1.87
N ASP A 657 -6.57 -19.44 1.27
CA ASP A 657 -6.33 -19.42 -0.15
C ASP A 657 -5.14 -20.33 -0.53
N VAL A 658 -5.12 -20.77 -1.77
CA VAL A 658 -4.01 -21.53 -2.33
C VAL A 658 -3.30 -20.64 -3.33
N ALA A 659 -2.24 -19.97 -2.89
CA ALA A 659 -1.46 -18.99 -3.63
C ALA A 659 0.03 -19.37 -3.64
N ALA A 660 0.89 -18.51 -3.14
CA ALA A 660 2.33 -18.74 -3.07
C ALA A 660 2.67 -20.06 -2.36
N GLY A 661 3.48 -20.89 -2.98
CA GLY A 661 3.85 -22.22 -2.47
C GLY A 661 2.84 -23.33 -2.73
N GLY A 662 1.70 -23.00 -3.34
CA GLY A 662 0.67 -23.96 -3.73
C GLY A 662 -0.03 -24.66 -2.58
N LEU A 663 -0.61 -25.83 -2.85
CA LEU A 663 -1.39 -26.59 -1.87
C LEU A 663 -0.52 -27.11 -0.71
N ALA A 664 0.77 -27.38 -0.95
CA ALA A 664 1.69 -27.84 0.10
C ALA A 664 1.85 -26.79 1.20
N ALA A 665 2.05 -25.51 0.80
CA ALA A 665 2.15 -24.39 1.73
C ALA A 665 0.82 -24.16 2.46
N ALA A 666 -0.29 -24.06 1.73
CA ALA A 666 -1.60 -23.82 2.33
C ALA A 666 -2.00 -24.87 3.39
N LEU A 667 -1.72 -26.13 3.14
CA LEU A 667 -1.98 -27.21 4.12
C LEU A 667 -1.04 -27.14 5.33
N ALA A 668 0.24 -26.84 5.11
CA ALA A 668 1.21 -26.67 6.18
C ALA A 668 0.81 -25.48 7.09
N GLU A 669 0.52 -24.33 6.51
CA GLU A 669 0.13 -23.12 7.23
C GLU A 669 -1.19 -23.32 8.00
N ALA A 670 -2.18 -23.96 7.39
CA ALA A 670 -3.45 -24.27 8.06
C ALA A 670 -3.29 -25.18 9.28
N CYS A 671 -2.37 -26.15 9.24
CA CYS A 671 -2.01 -26.98 10.40
C CYS A 671 -1.25 -26.16 11.46
N LEU A 672 -0.27 -25.34 11.04
CA LEU A 672 0.58 -24.56 11.93
C LEU A 672 -0.17 -23.43 12.62
N ARG A 673 -1.24 -22.89 12.01
CA ARG A 673 -2.00 -21.75 12.55
C ARG A 673 -2.49 -21.98 13.97
N PHE A 674 -3.03 -23.16 14.27
CA PHE A 674 -3.52 -23.55 15.59
C PHE A 674 -2.91 -24.86 16.11
N ASN A 675 -1.81 -25.30 15.51
CA ASN A 675 -1.09 -26.51 15.87
C ASN A 675 -2.00 -27.75 15.84
N THR A 676 -2.77 -27.92 14.78
CA THR A 676 -3.76 -29.00 14.63
C THR A 676 -3.45 -29.83 13.38
N GLY A 677 -3.28 -31.13 13.53
CA GLY A 677 -2.94 -32.04 12.45
C GLY A 677 -4.07 -32.26 11.44
N ALA A 678 -3.69 -32.85 10.32
CA ALA A 678 -4.63 -33.24 9.26
C ALA A 678 -4.17 -34.53 8.55
N ARG A 679 -5.13 -35.29 8.07
CA ARG A 679 -4.88 -36.43 7.15
C ARG A 679 -5.39 -36.05 5.76
N ILE A 680 -4.49 -36.05 4.79
CA ILE A 680 -4.73 -35.57 3.43
C ILE A 680 -4.57 -36.72 2.43
N GLY A 681 -5.56 -36.89 1.55
CA GLY A 681 -5.56 -37.83 0.45
C GLY A 681 -5.92 -37.12 -0.86
N LEU A 682 -4.99 -37.05 -1.79
CA LEU A 682 -5.13 -36.29 -3.04
C LEU A 682 -5.48 -37.16 -4.27
N GLY A 683 -5.78 -38.45 -4.07
CA GLY A 683 -6.06 -39.39 -5.18
C GLY A 683 -7.23 -38.95 -6.07
N GLU A 684 -8.34 -38.47 -5.47
CA GLU A 684 -9.50 -38.01 -6.19
C GLU A 684 -9.19 -36.75 -7.03
N VAL A 685 -8.42 -35.81 -6.45
CA VAL A 685 -8.00 -34.58 -7.15
C VAL A 685 -7.03 -34.92 -8.28
N ALA A 686 -6.08 -35.83 -8.04
CA ALA A 686 -5.13 -36.29 -9.05
C ALA A 686 -5.83 -36.91 -10.27
N GLU A 687 -6.87 -37.74 -10.03
CA GLU A 687 -7.68 -38.33 -11.10
C GLU A 687 -8.54 -37.28 -11.82
N ARG A 688 -9.19 -36.39 -11.04
CA ARG A 688 -10.03 -35.31 -11.60
C ARG A 688 -9.25 -34.35 -12.49
N ASP A 689 -8.09 -33.87 -12.02
CA ASP A 689 -7.31 -32.84 -12.68
C ASP A 689 -6.24 -33.43 -13.64
N GLY A 690 -6.02 -34.74 -13.60
CA GLY A 690 -5.06 -35.42 -14.48
C GLY A 690 -3.61 -35.13 -14.17
N LEU A 691 -3.27 -34.84 -12.91
CA LEU A 691 -1.95 -34.37 -12.48
C LEU A 691 -1.30 -35.37 -11.51
N ASP A 692 0.02 -35.36 -11.44
CA ASP A 692 0.76 -36.07 -10.42
C ASP A 692 0.76 -35.31 -9.07
N LEU A 693 1.15 -36.03 -8.00
CA LEU A 693 1.16 -35.46 -6.65
C LEU A 693 2.03 -34.21 -6.53
N PHE A 694 3.20 -34.18 -7.16
CA PHE A 694 4.11 -33.06 -7.10
C PHE A 694 3.47 -31.78 -7.69
N THR A 695 2.91 -31.89 -8.89
CA THR A 695 2.21 -30.78 -9.54
C THR A 695 1.01 -30.30 -8.72
N LEU A 696 0.23 -31.22 -8.15
CA LEU A 696 -0.89 -30.85 -7.26
C LEU A 696 -0.43 -30.05 -6.04
N LEU A 697 0.71 -30.40 -5.46
CA LEU A 697 1.21 -29.77 -4.23
C LEU A 697 1.84 -28.40 -4.48
N PHE A 698 2.59 -28.23 -5.58
CA PHE A 698 3.43 -27.05 -5.78
C PHE A 698 2.98 -26.13 -6.92
N SER A 699 1.98 -26.52 -7.70
CA SER A 699 1.39 -25.61 -8.69
C SER A 699 0.67 -24.46 -8.02
N GLU A 700 0.80 -23.25 -8.57
CA GLU A 700 0.20 -22.03 -8.04
C GLU A 700 -0.99 -21.56 -8.88
N SER A 701 -1.80 -22.50 -9.38
CA SER A 701 -3.06 -22.20 -10.07
C SER A 701 -3.96 -21.35 -9.20
N LEU A 702 -4.53 -20.31 -9.79
CA LEU A 702 -5.42 -19.36 -9.10
C LEU A 702 -6.84 -19.93 -8.90
N GLY A 703 -7.70 -19.22 -8.19
CA GLY A 703 -9.09 -19.59 -7.97
C GLY A 703 -9.27 -20.85 -7.11
N ARG A 704 -8.39 -21.10 -6.16
CA ARG A 704 -8.42 -22.25 -5.27
C ARG A 704 -8.38 -21.84 -3.79
N VAL A 705 -9.15 -22.56 -2.97
CA VAL A 705 -9.22 -22.36 -1.51
C VAL A 705 -9.37 -23.70 -0.81
N VAL A 706 -8.67 -23.88 0.30
CA VAL A 706 -8.86 -25.01 1.23
C VAL A 706 -9.82 -24.59 2.32
N VAL A 707 -10.85 -25.39 2.59
CA VAL A 707 -11.84 -25.10 3.63
C VAL A 707 -12.04 -26.29 4.56
N SER A 708 -12.34 -26.02 5.84
CA SER A 708 -12.86 -27.06 6.74
C SER A 708 -14.37 -26.91 6.90
N VAL A 709 -15.08 -28.05 6.83
CA VAL A 709 -16.54 -28.10 6.81
C VAL A 709 -17.03 -28.93 7.98
N PRO A 710 -17.88 -28.35 8.87
CA PRO A 710 -18.53 -29.11 9.94
C PRO A 710 -19.33 -30.30 9.38
N ARG A 711 -19.32 -31.44 10.08
CA ARG A 711 -20.06 -32.63 9.64
C ARG A 711 -21.55 -32.39 9.42
N SER A 712 -22.16 -31.52 10.23
CA SER A 712 -23.56 -31.10 10.09
C SER A 712 -23.86 -30.35 8.82
N GLU A 713 -22.89 -29.64 8.30
CA GLU A 713 -23.03 -28.72 7.15
C GLU A 713 -22.56 -29.36 5.81
N GLU A 714 -21.95 -30.53 5.85
CA GLU A 714 -21.32 -31.15 4.69
C GLU A 714 -22.28 -31.36 3.51
N VAL A 715 -23.55 -31.65 3.78
CA VAL A 715 -24.59 -31.80 2.74
C VAL A 715 -24.89 -30.43 2.10
N ARG A 716 -25.17 -29.41 2.92
CA ARG A 716 -25.44 -28.05 2.44
C ARG A 716 -24.28 -27.50 1.63
N PHE A 717 -23.05 -27.72 2.09
CA PHE A 717 -21.84 -27.31 1.40
C PHE A 717 -21.75 -27.93 0.00
N LYS A 718 -21.91 -29.26 -0.12
CA LYS A 718 -21.88 -29.97 -1.40
C LYS A 718 -22.99 -29.52 -2.33
N ASP A 719 -24.20 -29.34 -1.80
CA ASP A 719 -25.36 -28.89 -2.57
C ASP A 719 -25.11 -27.48 -3.14
N MET A 720 -24.51 -26.56 -2.35
CA MET A 720 -24.14 -25.22 -2.81
C MET A 720 -23.11 -25.28 -3.95
N CYS A 721 -22.00 -26.03 -3.76
CA CYS A 721 -20.98 -26.18 -4.79
C CYS A 721 -21.57 -26.78 -6.08
N THR A 722 -22.41 -27.81 -5.96
CA THR A 722 -23.06 -28.46 -7.10
C THR A 722 -24.04 -27.51 -7.81
N ALA A 723 -24.87 -26.79 -7.06
CA ALA A 723 -25.82 -25.83 -7.63
C ALA A 723 -25.13 -24.68 -8.37
N ARG A 724 -23.97 -24.27 -7.88
CA ARG A 724 -23.14 -23.24 -8.51
C ARG A 724 -22.22 -23.79 -9.61
N GLN A 725 -22.20 -25.12 -9.82
CA GLN A 725 -21.31 -25.81 -10.76
C GLN A 725 -19.82 -25.46 -10.51
N PHE A 726 -19.46 -25.26 -9.25
CA PHE A 726 -18.09 -24.93 -8.88
C PHE A 726 -17.32 -26.21 -8.54
N PRO A 727 -16.09 -26.40 -9.07
CA PRO A 727 -15.29 -27.59 -8.80
C PRO A 727 -14.92 -27.70 -7.31
N PHE A 728 -15.09 -28.86 -6.74
CA PHE A 728 -14.68 -29.16 -5.36
C PHE A 728 -14.30 -30.63 -5.21
N ALA A 729 -13.43 -30.93 -4.27
CA ALA A 729 -13.06 -32.31 -3.91
C ALA A 729 -12.78 -32.37 -2.43
N ARG A 730 -13.19 -33.50 -1.81
CA ARG A 730 -12.79 -33.81 -0.45
C ARG A 730 -11.34 -34.30 -0.45
N ILE A 731 -10.45 -33.58 0.21
CA ILE A 731 -9.02 -33.89 0.26
C ILE A 731 -8.55 -34.40 1.60
N GLY A 732 -9.39 -34.40 2.62
CA GLY A 732 -8.94 -34.90 3.90
C GLY A 732 -9.89 -34.68 5.07
N VAL A 733 -9.32 -34.75 6.25
CA VAL A 733 -10.01 -34.59 7.52
C VAL A 733 -9.07 -33.96 8.54
N VAL A 734 -9.58 -33.03 9.34
CA VAL A 734 -8.89 -32.49 10.51
C VAL A 734 -8.69 -33.57 11.54
N ASP A 735 -7.48 -33.77 12.06
CA ASP A 735 -7.10 -34.76 13.06
C ASP A 735 -6.37 -34.11 14.23
N ALA A 736 -7.15 -33.60 15.18
CA ALA A 736 -6.62 -32.88 16.33
C ALA A 736 -5.83 -33.75 17.30
N LEU A 737 -5.95 -35.08 17.18
CA LEU A 737 -5.20 -36.03 18.00
C LEU A 737 -3.82 -36.34 17.41
N SER A 738 -3.60 -35.99 16.15
CA SER A 738 -2.33 -36.21 15.46
C SER A 738 -1.50 -34.92 15.48
N ASN A 739 -0.25 -35.02 15.91
CA ASN A 739 0.72 -33.91 15.77
C ASN A 739 1.45 -34.01 14.43
N ALA A 740 0.68 -34.15 13.32
CA ALA A 740 1.25 -34.36 12.00
C ALA A 740 0.35 -33.85 10.86
N LEU A 741 1.00 -33.40 9.80
CA LEU A 741 0.41 -33.31 8.46
C LEU A 741 0.71 -34.62 7.74
N ASP A 742 -0.30 -35.45 7.57
CA ASP A 742 -0.19 -36.79 7.02
C ASP A 742 -0.73 -36.86 5.59
N PHE A 743 0.16 -36.98 4.62
CA PHE A 743 -0.18 -37.28 3.24
C PHE A 743 -0.29 -38.79 3.07
N GLN A 744 -1.53 -39.29 2.99
CA GLN A 744 -1.85 -40.71 2.94
C GLN A 744 -1.06 -41.49 1.87
N ASN A 745 -0.40 -42.56 2.26
CA ASN A 745 0.45 -43.42 1.44
C ASN A 745 1.73 -42.76 0.91
N GLU A 746 2.08 -41.55 1.38
CA GLU A 746 3.30 -40.85 0.98
C GLU A 746 4.20 -40.58 2.18
N VAL A 747 3.83 -39.61 3.03
CA VAL A 747 4.65 -39.20 4.17
C VAL A 747 3.80 -38.55 5.26
N SER A 748 4.23 -38.74 6.50
CA SER A 748 3.71 -38.03 7.66
C SER A 748 4.76 -37.05 8.18
N ILE A 749 4.44 -35.75 8.22
CA ILE A 749 5.34 -34.67 8.65
C ILE A 749 4.93 -34.28 10.07
N ASN A 750 5.85 -34.41 11.03
CA ASN A 750 5.61 -33.96 12.40
C ASN A 750 5.48 -32.43 12.45
N LEU A 751 4.45 -31.89 13.13
CA LEU A 751 4.19 -30.45 13.19
C LEU A 751 5.24 -29.70 13.98
N ASP A 752 5.87 -30.29 15.00
CA ASP A 752 6.93 -29.61 15.76
C ASP A 752 8.17 -29.41 14.88
N ASP A 753 8.53 -30.40 14.05
CA ASP A 753 9.63 -30.30 13.10
C ASP A 753 9.32 -29.28 11.99
N LEU A 754 8.09 -29.31 11.48
CA LEU A 754 7.62 -28.37 10.46
C LEU A 754 7.60 -26.93 10.98
N ARG A 755 7.13 -26.74 12.23
CA ARG A 755 7.12 -25.44 12.92
C ARG A 755 8.54 -24.92 13.13
N ALA A 756 9.44 -25.77 13.62
CA ALA A 756 10.84 -25.40 13.83
C ALA A 756 11.51 -24.93 12.53
N ALA A 757 11.23 -25.63 11.41
CA ALA A 757 11.72 -25.24 10.10
C ALA A 757 11.10 -23.91 9.64
N HIS A 758 9.76 -23.76 9.76
CA HIS A 758 9.00 -22.59 9.29
C HIS A 758 9.32 -21.33 10.09
N GLU A 759 9.48 -21.41 11.42
CA GLU A 759 9.70 -20.25 12.31
C GLU A 759 11.17 -19.87 12.50
N GLY A 760 12.11 -20.78 12.17
CA GLY A 760 13.53 -20.61 12.50
C GLY A 760 14.29 -19.61 11.62
N THR A 761 13.86 -19.39 10.40
CA THR A 761 14.65 -18.69 9.37
C THR A 761 14.89 -17.23 9.68
N MET A 762 13.86 -16.47 10.03
CA MET A 762 14.00 -15.03 10.31
C MET A 762 14.91 -14.79 11.50
N ALA A 763 14.75 -15.53 12.59
CA ALA A 763 15.59 -15.43 13.78
C ALA A 763 17.05 -15.80 13.50
N ALA A 764 17.29 -16.80 12.64
CA ALA A 764 18.65 -17.19 12.24
C ALA A 764 19.40 -16.09 11.47
N HIS A 765 18.71 -15.27 10.70
CA HIS A 765 19.30 -14.17 9.93
C HIS A 765 19.38 -12.85 10.69
N PHE A 766 18.37 -12.54 11.48
CA PHE A 766 18.21 -11.21 12.10
C PHE A 766 18.39 -11.22 13.64
N GLY A 767 18.61 -12.39 14.23
CA GLY A 767 18.68 -12.55 15.69
C GLY A 767 17.30 -12.70 16.33
N GLU A 768 17.27 -13.04 17.61
CA GLU A 768 16.03 -13.10 18.36
C GLU A 768 15.49 -11.68 18.64
N VAL A 769 14.17 -11.52 18.55
CA VAL A 769 13.53 -10.27 18.98
C VAL A 769 13.65 -10.19 20.50
N VAL A 770 14.37 -9.21 21.00
CA VAL A 770 14.41 -8.90 22.44
C VAL A 770 13.04 -8.30 22.77
N GLN A 771 12.17 -9.10 23.37
CA GLN A 771 10.94 -8.58 23.95
C GLN A 771 11.32 -7.64 25.09
N GLY A 772 11.11 -6.32 24.86
CA GLY A 772 11.31 -5.25 25.82
C GLY A 772 10.25 -5.23 26.93
#